data_355be6badaadf652de469ffe4923f36b
#
_entry.id   355be6badaadf652de469ffe4923f36b
#
_cell.length_a   1.000
_cell.length_b   1.000
_cell.length_c   1.000
_cell.angle_alpha   90.00
_cell.angle_beta   90.00
_cell.angle_gamma   90.00
#
_symmetry.space_group_name_H-M   'P 1'
#
loop_
_entity.id
_entity.type
_entity.pdbx_description
1 polymer ?
#
loop_
_entity_poly.entity_id
_entity_poly.type
_entity_poly.pdbx_seq_one_letter_code
_entity_poly.pdbx_strand_id
1 'polypeptide(L)'
;MRKILAIALLFNCTIVFGQNLNIVPAPVTVKMGKGFSVIKAPIGFITVDVDMKDTGNDGTEAFKAFLKSKFGLAKFVDGDTHSYGLPAEIFFTGPVKDKPKAYYEIEVAQNKIYIKGGEEGKFHAFETLKQMITRDTKKQIIIPNCTIKDYPRFTYRGMHLDVCRHFFPVPVIKKYIDYLATYKFNTFHWHLTDDQGWRIEIKKYPGLTTTGAKRNGTLIGRYPGKGNDNKPYDGFYTQAQIREVVQYAKDRHIQVIPEIEMPGHSSAAIAAYPWLSCFPQKPTEIPANMISQKSIDEQKAGRIKLVQETWGVFDDVFCAGKDSTFTFLTDVINEVSALFPSTYFHIGGDESPKTHWKLCPACQKRIKDNNLKDEHELQSWFIQRIEKHVNSKGKTIIGWDEILEGGLAPNAVVMSWRGEAGGIEAARQKHQVIMTPGNPVYFDHTQSKNEDSVTFGGYNPIENVYAYDPVPKELSAEQGKYILGAQANMWTEYQSNTRKIEYQLFPRITALSEVLWSPKEKRDWKDFERRLPVIFERLEKQDINYSRAYFDLKGTVLPTENYDGILWKLESKLGTGEIFYVPNVYSPDITEAADRKYENPILIKKNRLIHASLVHNSKILSSIESHFLFNKATGKKITLLTEASKKYPGDGAFTLVNGVQNETGMARSSEFLGFNGTNMEVIIDLKQETDISKVILHVLDLNGSWIYLPSQVEVTYIPNVDFTEADLKKFPSTIRKIDQVEDKGAKTITVENNQKCRYIKVTAKNFGIIPSGNAGAGNPAWLFVDEIEVQ
;
A
#
# COMPACT_ATOMS: atom_id res chain seq x y z
N MET A 1 58.46 37.86 33.13
CA MET A 1 58.89 36.75 32.31
C MET A 1 58.36 35.44 32.96
N ARG A 2 57.29 34.90 32.54
CA ARG A 2 56.86 33.50 32.84
C ARG A 2 56.28 32.99 31.57
N LYS A 3 56.94 32.03 30.94
CA LYS A 3 56.49 31.29 29.77
C LYS A 3 55.45 30.23 30.22
N ILE A 4 54.26 30.34 29.70
CA ILE A 4 53.21 29.29 29.85
C ILE A 4 53.34 28.39 28.60
N LEU A 5 53.73 27.16 28.84
CA LEU A 5 53.82 26.09 27.86
C LEU A 5 52.41 25.50 27.73
N ALA A 6 51.76 25.73 26.60
CA ALA A 6 50.46 25.09 26.27
C ALA A 6 50.73 23.71 25.65
N ILE A 7 50.47 22.66 26.41
CA ILE A 7 50.47 21.27 25.92
C ILE A 7 49.14 21.05 25.24
N ALA A 8 49.11 21.01 23.90
CA ALA A 8 47.98 20.59 23.14
C ALA A 8 47.84 19.05 23.21
N LEU A 9 46.96 18.57 24.07
CA LEU A 9 46.54 17.19 24.06
C LEU A 9 45.65 16.96 22.81
N LEU A 10 46.22 16.38 21.76
CA LEU A 10 45.51 15.80 20.64
C LEU A 10 44.73 14.57 21.15
N PHE A 11 43.47 14.77 21.52
CA PHE A 11 42.56 13.67 21.65
C PHE A 11 42.31 13.07 20.25
N ASN A 12 43.06 12.03 19.92
CA ASN A 12 42.66 11.14 18.84
C ASN A 12 41.37 10.41 19.25
N CYS A 13 40.23 11.02 18.96
CA CYS A 13 38.97 10.37 19.05
C CYS A 13 38.88 9.40 17.87
N THR A 14 39.42 8.20 18.03
CA THR A 14 39.08 7.07 17.15
C THR A 14 37.59 6.78 17.36
N ILE A 15 36.78 7.39 16.53
CA ILE A 15 35.37 6.99 16.38
C ILE A 15 35.41 5.54 15.89
N VAL A 16 35.26 4.63 16.83
CA VAL A 16 34.94 3.23 16.51
C VAL A 16 33.54 3.26 15.97
N PHE A 17 33.40 3.44 14.65
CA PHE A 17 32.17 3.13 13.96
C PHE A 17 31.92 1.65 14.22
N GLY A 18 30.98 1.32 15.09
CA GLY A 18 30.39 -0.01 15.15
C GLY A 18 29.94 -0.33 13.71
N GLN A 19 30.61 -1.32 13.07
CA GLN A 19 30.30 -1.69 11.68
C GLN A 19 28.99 -2.47 11.67
N ASN A 20 27.87 -1.77 11.72
CA ASN A 20 26.57 -2.35 11.52
C ASN A 20 26.33 -2.52 10.02
N LEU A 21 26.00 -3.73 9.57
CA LEU A 21 25.68 -4.00 8.18
C LEU A 21 24.36 -3.32 7.79
N ASN A 22 24.33 -2.75 6.59
CA ASN A 22 23.13 -2.14 6.04
C ASN A 22 22.37 -3.11 5.11
N ILE A 23 22.07 -4.31 5.61
CA ILE A 23 21.40 -5.39 4.88
C ILE A 23 19.90 -5.35 5.16
N VAL A 24 19.09 -5.58 4.15
CA VAL A 24 17.63 -5.75 4.25
C VAL A 24 17.19 -6.95 3.41
N PRO A 25 16.46 -7.90 4.00
CA PRO A 25 16.09 -8.02 5.41
C PRO A 25 17.30 -8.27 6.30
N ALA A 26 17.20 -7.85 7.59
CA ALA A 26 18.25 -8.06 8.57
C ALA A 26 18.47 -9.56 8.82
N PRO A 27 19.72 -10.06 8.75
CA PRO A 27 20.01 -11.47 9.00
C PRO A 27 19.76 -11.86 10.47
N VAL A 28 19.43 -13.13 10.68
CA VAL A 28 19.16 -13.69 12.02
C VAL A 28 20.34 -13.53 12.99
N THR A 29 21.56 -13.74 12.48
CA THR A 29 22.78 -13.58 13.30
C THR A 29 23.89 -12.95 12.46
N VAL A 30 24.51 -11.91 13.01
CA VAL A 30 25.69 -11.25 12.46
C VAL A 30 26.75 -11.15 13.55
N LYS A 31 27.96 -11.62 13.26
CA LYS A 31 29.16 -11.38 14.09
C LYS A 31 30.18 -10.64 13.24
N MET A 32 30.49 -9.41 13.60
CA MET A 32 31.48 -8.59 12.89
C MET A 32 32.90 -9.05 13.21
N GLY A 33 33.72 -9.21 12.19
CA GLY A 33 35.18 -9.35 12.28
C GLY A 33 35.87 -7.98 12.22
N LYS A 34 37.20 -7.97 12.37
CA LYS A 34 37.99 -6.75 12.22
C LYS A 34 38.32 -6.47 10.74
N GLY A 35 38.10 -5.23 10.27
CA GLY A 35 38.53 -4.76 8.95
C GLY A 35 37.67 -5.30 7.79
N PHE A 36 38.29 -5.32 6.63
CA PHE A 36 37.63 -5.64 5.34
C PHE A 36 38.48 -6.62 4.55
N SER A 37 37.81 -7.47 3.79
CA SER A 37 38.42 -8.25 2.69
C SER A 37 38.35 -7.48 1.38
N VAL A 38 39.38 -7.59 0.56
CA VAL A 38 39.43 -6.91 -0.76
C VAL A 38 39.10 -7.91 -1.85
N ILE A 39 38.17 -7.54 -2.73
CA ILE A 39 37.74 -8.36 -3.86
C ILE A 39 38.48 -7.89 -5.13
N LYS A 40 39.37 -8.70 -5.66
CA LYS A 40 40.15 -8.42 -6.88
C LYS A 40 40.04 -9.61 -7.85
N ALA A 41 39.99 -9.31 -9.13
CA ALA A 41 40.05 -10.33 -10.19
C ALA A 41 41.49 -10.81 -10.41
N PRO A 42 41.69 -12.09 -10.77
CA PRO A 42 40.68 -13.11 -10.97
C PRO A 42 40.03 -13.57 -9.65
N ILE A 43 38.74 -13.92 -9.72
CA ILE A 43 37.97 -14.41 -8.56
C ILE A 43 37.67 -15.89 -8.75
N GLY A 44 38.06 -16.71 -7.77
CA GLY A 44 37.73 -18.13 -7.75
C GLY A 44 36.31 -18.39 -7.25
N PHE A 45 35.59 -19.26 -7.92
CA PHE A 45 34.32 -19.83 -7.49
C PHE A 45 34.55 -21.34 -7.31
N ILE A 46 34.65 -21.79 -6.07
CA ILE A 46 35.18 -23.11 -5.72
C ILE A 46 34.11 -23.93 -4.99
N THR A 47 33.68 -25.03 -5.60
CA THR A 47 32.75 -25.97 -4.98
C THR A 47 33.54 -27.02 -4.22
N VAL A 48 33.44 -27.05 -2.90
CA VAL A 48 34.23 -27.95 -2.02
C VAL A 48 33.56 -29.31 -1.86
N ASP A 49 32.25 -29.41 -2.02
CA ASP A 49 31.46 -30.62 -1.83
C ASP A 49 31.11 -31.25 -3.20
N VAL A 50 31.72 -32.39 -3.50
CA VAL A 50 31.63 -33.09 -4.79
C VAL A 50 30.23 -33.65 -5.07
N ASP A 51 29.41 -33.87 -4.02
CA ASP A 51 28.05 -34.43 -4.15
C ASP A 51 27.00 -33.34 -4.53
N MET A 52 27.43 -32.08 -4.63
CA MET A 52 26.56 -31.00 -5.08
C MET A 52 26.40 -31.05 -6.61
N LYS A 53 25.26 -31.57 -7.08
CA LYS A 53 24.86 -31.38 -8.47
C LYS A 53 24.61 -29.89 -8.70
N ASP A 54 25.46 -29.25 -9.50
CA ASP A 54 25.18 -27.92 -10.01
C ASP A 54 23.97 -28.01 -10.96
N THR A 55 22.82 -27.54 -10.54
CA THR A 55 21.61 -27.48 -11.36
C THR A 55 21.51 -26.15 -12.11
N GLY A 56 22.52 -25.26 -11.95
CA GLY A 56 22.56 -23.94 -12.60
C GLY A 56 21.65 -22.88 -11.97
N ASN A 57 20.87 -23.21 -10.94
CA ASN A 57 19.88 -22.33 -10.33
C ASN A 57 20.32 -21.74 -8.97
N ASP A 58 21.58 -21.78 -8.62
CA ASP A 58 22.09 -21.32 -7.31
C ASP A 58 22.41 -19.80 -7.28
N GLY A 59 22.20 -19.08 -8.38
CA GLY A 59 22.45 -17.65 -8.48
C GLY A 59 23.91 -17.26 -8.78
N THR A 60 24.83 -18.21 -8.96
CA THR A 60 26.26 -17.95 -9.21
C THR A 60 26.45 -17.07 -10.45
N GLU A 61 25.85 -17.42 -11.58
CA GLU A 61 25.98 -16.66 -12.83
C GLU A 61 25.37 -15.24 -12.70
N ALA A 62 24.25 -15.09 -12.01
CA ALA A 62 23.67 -13.78 -11.72
C ALA A 62 24.58 -12.94 -10.83
N PHE A 63 25.31 -13.55 -9.90
CA PHE A 63 26.27 -12.85 -9.03
C PHE A 63 27.54 -12.46 -9.80
N LYS A 64 28.06 -13.32 -10.69
CA LYS A 64 29.16 -12.97 -11.62
C LYS A 64 28.76 -11.79 -12.51
N ALA A 65 27.55 -11.82 -13.08
CA ALA A 65 27.00 -10.72 -13.88
C ALA A 65 26.91 -9.40 -13.08
N PHE A 66 26.48 -9.46 -11.82
CA PHE A 66 26.48 -8.31 -10.92
C PHE A 66 27.89 -7.75 -10.66
N LEU A 67 28.87 -8.59 -10.36
CA LEU A 67 30.25 -8.17 -10.14
C LEU A 67 30.84 -7.50 -11.39
N LYS A 68 30.55 -8.06 -12.58
CA LYS A 68 31.00 -7.51 -13.86
C LYS A 68 30.33 -6.15 -14.13
N SER A 69 29.00 -6.06 -14.04
CA SER A 69 28.27 -4.84 -14.39
C SER A 69 28.53 -3.69 -13.43
N LYS A 70 28.54 -3.96 -12.14
CA LYS A 70 28.65 -2.92 -11.09
C LYS A 70 30.09 -2.52 -10.77
N PHE A 71 31.01 -3.46 -10.85
CA PHE A 71 32.38 -3.26 -10.39
C PHE A 71 33.46 -3.43 -11.48
N GLY A 72 33.09 -3.92 -12.66
CA GLY A 72 34.03 -4.19 -13.77
C GLY A 72 34.88 -5.45 -13.56
N LEU A 73 34.51 -6.30 -12.60
CA LEU A 73 35.21 -7.56 -12.34
C LEU A 73 34.72 -8.62 -13.33
N ALA A 74 35.56 -9.03 -14.27
CA ALA A 74 35.16 -9.91 -15.40
C ALA A 74 36.01 -11.18 -15.54
N LYS A 75 37.01 -11.38 -14.67
CA LYS A 75 37.85 -12.60 -14.72
C LYS A 75 37.44 -13.51 -13.57
N PHE A 76 36.76 -14.61 -13.92
CA PHE A 76 36.29 -15.64 -12.99
C PHE A 76 36.97 -16.97 -13.33
N VAL A 77 37.21 -17.76 -12.29
CA VAL A 77 37.79 -19.11 -12.41
C VAL A 77 36.87 -20.04 -11.62
N ASP A 78 36.24 -20.97 -12.32
CA ASP A 78 35.44 -22.00 -11.68
C ASP A 78 36.34 -23.22 -11.37
N GLY A 79 36.16 -23.78 -10.18
CA GLY A 79 37.02 -24.90 -9.75
C GLY A 79 36.35 -25.77 -8.70
N ASP A 80 36.96 -26.90 -8.43
CA ASP A 80 36.52 -27.86 -7.43
C ASP A 80 37.62 -28.12 -6.39
N THR A 81 37.21 -28.43 -5.18
CA THR A 81 37.97 -28.99 -4.03
C THR A 81 39.14 -28.18 -3.45
N HIS A 82 39.84 -27.33 -4.16
CA HIS A 82 41.09 -26.69 -3.69
C HIS A 82 41.11 -25.18 -3.88
N SER A 83 41.77 -24.46 -2.97
CA SER A 83 42.14 -23.05 -3.17
C SER A 83 43.25 -22.95 -4.24
N TYR A 84 43.01 -22.02 -5.18
CA TYR A 84 43.98 -21.74 -6.26
C TYR A 84 44.93 -20.57 -5.89
N GLY A 85 44.86 -20.03 -4.63
CA GLY A 85 45.66 -18.90 -4.22
C GLY A 85 45.35 -17.60 -4.97
N LEU A 86 44.14 -17.48 -5.47
CA LEU A 86 43.68 -16.28 -6.20
C LEU A 86 43.50 -15.08 -5.27
N PRO A 87 43.54 -13.84 -5.80
CA PRO A 87 43.40 -12.62 -5.03
C PRO A 87 42.08 -12.54 -4.24
N ALA A 88 41.02 -13.19 -4.73
CA ALA A 88 39.76 -13.41 -4.02
C ALA A 88 39.19 -14.77 -4.37
N GLU A 89 38.65 -15.49 -3.39
CA GLU A 89 38.06 -16.82 -3.58
C GLU A 89 36.75 -16.93 -2.84
N ILE A 90 35.73 -17.53 -3.48
CA ILE A 90 34.41 -17.81 -2.92
C ILE A 90 34.22 -19.32 -2.89
N PHE A 91 34.09 -19.87 -1.69
CA PHE A 91 33.96 -21.30 -1.47
C PHE A 91 32.50 -21.67 -1.18
N PHE A 92 32.05 -22.75 -1.78
CA PHE A 92 30.71 -23.29 -1.59
C PHE A 92 30.78 -24.64 -0.92
N THR A 93 29.96 -24.82 0.12
CA THR A 93 29.72 -26.09 0.77
C THR A 93 28.22 -26.42 0.80
N GLY A 94 27.87 -27.70 0.87
CA GLY A 94 26.53 -28.20 0.75
C GLY A 94 25.53 -27.73 1.83
N PRO A 95 24.30 -28.21 1.75
CA PRO A 95 23.24 -27.84 2.68
C PRO A 95 23.57 -28.27 4.12
N VAL A 96 23.02 -27.51 5.08
CA VAL A 96 23.14 -27.87 6.51
C VAL A 96 21.98 -28.77 6.85
N LYS A 97 22.31 -29.95 7.40
CA LYS A 97 21.30 -30.92 7.84
C LYS A 97 20.31 -30.31 8.82
N ASP A 98 19.05 -30.66 8.68
CA ASP A 98 17.93 -30.22 9.52
C ASP A 98 17.66 -28.69 9.50
N LYS A 99 18.11 -28.02 8.47
CA LYS A 99 17.82 -26.59 8.23
C LYS A 99 16.87 -26.39 7.03
N PRO A 100 16.09 -25.28 7.01
CA PRO A 100 15.26 -24.94 5.86
C PRO A 100 16.09 -24.83 4.57
N LYS A 101 15.48 -25.07 3.40
CA LYS A 101 16.15 -24.94 2.09
C LYS A 101 16.78 -23.57 1.89
N ALA A 102 16.15 -22.51 2.40
CA ALA A 102 16.61 -21.12 2.32
C ALA A 102 17.70 -20.76 3.35
N TYR A 103 18.13 -21.70 4.23
CA TYR A 103 19.19 -21.46 5.21
C TYR A 103 20.54 -21.28 4.54
N TYR A 104 21.32 -20.31 5.02
CA TYR A 104 22.70 -20.13 4.61
C TYR A 104 23.59 -19.59 5.73
N GLU A 105 24.89 -19.82 5.59
CA GLU A 105 25.94 -19.17 6.37
C GLU A 105 26.92 -18.48 5.40
N ILE A 106 27.41 -17.31 5.80
CA ILE A 106 28.46 -16.57 5.12
C ILE A 106 29.58 -16.32 6.14
N GLU A 107 30.81 -16.61 5.78
CA GLU A 107 32.00 -16.17 6.50
C GLU A 107 32.94 -15.41 5.55
N VAL A 108 33.28 -14.17 5.93
CA VAL A 108 34.19 -13.32 5.17
C VAL A 108 35.43 -13.05 6.01
N ALA A 109 36.59 -13.53 5.54
CA ALA A 109 37.88 -13.32 6.19
C ALA A 109 39.03 -13.46 5.19
N GLN A 110 40.07 -12.66 5.32
CA GLN A 110 41.33 -12.83 4.57
C GLN A 110 41.13 -12.91 3.03
N ASN A 111 40.28 -12.09 2.46
CA ASN A 111 39.89 -12.06 1.05
C ASN A 111 39.22 -13.35 0.55
N LYS A 112 38.73 -14.18 1.44
CA LYS A 112 37.97 -15.39 1.14
C LYS A 112 36.54 -15.23 1.66
N ILE A 113 35.59 -15.79 0.90
CA ILE A 113 34.18 -15.84 1.25
C ILE A 113 33.78 -17.31 1.28
N TYR A 114 33.29 -17.78 2.40
CA TYR A 114 32.74 -19.13 2.55
C TYR A 114 31.23 -19.05 2.62
N ILE A 115 30.54 -19.78 1.73
CA ILE A 115 29.08 -19.86 1.69
C ILE A 115 28.68 -21.31 1.94
N LYS A 116 27.87 -21.54 2.97
CA LYS A 116 27.29 -22.85 3.29
C LYS A 116 25.78 -22.79 3.14
N GLY A 117 25.20 -23.67 2.34
CA GLY A 117 23.77 -23.71 2.06
C GLY A 117 23.43 -24.56 0.85
N GLY A 118 22.17 -24.97 0.71
CA GLY A 118 21.64 -25.55 -0.51
C GLY A 118 21.47 -24.48 -1.61
N GLU A 119 20.94 -24.82 -2.77
CA GLU A 119 20.77 -23.92 -3.92
C GLU A 119 20.02 -22.63 -3.54
N GLU A 120 18.85 -22.73 -2.89
CA GLU A 120 18.08 -21.58 -2.43
C GLU A 120 18.85 -20.76 -1.39
N GLY A 121 19.55 -21.43 -0.46
CA GLY A 121 20.40 -20.77 0.55
C GLY A 121 21.55 -19.97 -0.09
N LYS A 122 22.25 -20.53 -1.07
CA LYS A 122 23.30 -19.84 -1.83
C LYS A 122 22.76 -18.63 -2.59
N PHE A 123 21.60 -18.77 -3.26
CA PHE A 123 20.93 -17.66 -3.93
C PHE A 123 20.72 -16.51 -2.95
N HIS A 124 20.14 -16.75 -1.77
CA HIS A 124 19.93 -15.74 -0.76
C HIS A 124 21.23 -15.20 -0.15
N ALA A 125 22.28 -16.00 -0.05
CA ALA A 125 23.60 -15.53 0.34
C ALA A 125 24.16 -14.53 -0.65
N PHE A 126 24.01 -14.77 -1.96
CA PHE A 126 24.41 -13.81 -2.99
C PHE A 126 23.62 -12.50 -2.92
N GLU A 127 22.30 -12.55 -2.70
CA GLU A 127 21.51 -11.33 -2.53
C GLU A 127 21.99 -10.53 -1.29
N THR A 128 22.42 -11.20 -0.24
CA THR A 128 23.06 -10.58 0.92
C THR A 128 24.40 -9.96 0.57
N LEU A 129 25.29 -10.70 -0.11
CA LEU A 129 26.61 -10.22 -0.51
C LEU A 129 26.52 -9.00 -1.46
N LYS A 130 25.55 -8.98 -2.39
CA LYS A 130 25.31 -7.83 -3.27
C LYS A 130 25.06 -6.53 -2.49
N GLN A 131 24.49 -6.63 -1.28
CA GLN A 131 24.24 -5.49 -0.41
C GLN A 131 25.46 -5.08 0.43
N MET A 132 26.42 -5.97 0.62
CA MET A 132 27.61 -5.76 1.46
C MET A 132 28.80 -5.22 0.67
N ILE A 133 28.94 -5.59 -0.60
CA ILE A 133 30.10 -5.21 -1.43
C ILE A 133 30.01 -3.74 -1.81
N THR A 134 31.09 -3.00 -1.57
CA THR A 134 31.16 -1.56 -1.84
C THR A 134 32.55 -1.15 -2.32
N ARG A 135 32.75 0.14 -2.61
CA ARG A 135 34.08 0.74 -2.87
C ARG A 135 34.50 1.58 -1.67
N ASP A 136 35.76 1.47 -1.27
CA ASP A 136 36.35 2.37 -0.28
C ASP A 136 36.77 3.73 -0.91
N THR A 137 37.33 4.61 -0.11
CA THR A 137 37.84 5.92 -0.55
C THR A 137 39.00 5.82 -1.56
N LYS A 138 39.71 4.69 -1.60
CA LYS A 138 40.78 4.36 -2.57
C LYS A 138 40.25 3.65 -3.80
N LYS A 139 38.92 3.57 -3.97
CA LYS A 139 38.21 2.86 -5.04
C LYS A 139 38.43 1.35 -5.06
N GLN A 140 38.96 0.76 -4.00
CA GLN A 140 39.07 -0.69 -3.86
C GLN A 140 37.68 -1.28 -3.60
N ILE A 141 37.41 -2.45 -4.16
CA ILE A 141 36.20 -3.20 -3.93
C ILE A 141 36.40 -3.99 -2.63
N ILE A 142 35.59 -3.69 -1.64
CA ILE A 142 35.72 -4.26 -0.29
C ILE A 142 34.42 -4.87 0.19
N ILE A 143 34.57 -5.80 1.11
CA ILE A 143 33.48 -6.41 1.87
C ILE A 143 33.89 -6.51 3.33
N PRO A 144 33.01 -6.15 4.31
CA PRO A 144 33.32 -6.27 5.74
C PRO A 144 33.59 -7.71 6.15
N ASN A 145 34.62 -7.93 6.97
CA ASN A 145 34.84 -9.23 7.58
C ASN A 145 33.72 -9.54 8.60
N CYS A 146 33.06 -10.67 8.47
CA CYS A 146 31.95 -11.03 9.34
C CYS A 146 31.58 -12.51 9.19
N THR A 147 30.77 -12.99 10.13
CA THR A 147 30.05 -14.27 9.99
C THR A 147 28.55 -13.98 10.07
N ILE A 148 27.78 -14.51 9.11
CA ILE A 148 26.33 -14.40 9.05
C ILE A 148 25.74 -15.80 9.07
N LYS A 149 24.66 -15.98 9.85
CA LYS A 149 23.77 -17.16 9.77
C LYS A 149 22.35 -16.67 9.60
N ASP A 150 21.65 -17.18 8.60
CA ASP A 150 20.39 -16.60 8.19
C ASP A 150 19.40 -17.64 7.64
N TYR A 151 18.12 -17.39 7.88
CA TYR A 151 16.98 -18.19 7.40
C TYR A 151 15.66 -17.42 7.60
N PRO A 152 14.61 -17.72 6.82
CA PRO A 152 13.34 -17.01 6.94
C PRO A 152 12.52 -17.46 8.16
N ARG A 153 11.74 -16.50 8.72
CA ARG A 153 10.73 -16.75 9.75
C ARG A 153 9.51 -17.48 9.18
N PHE A 154 9.04 -17.06 7.99
CA PHE A 154 7.84 -17.61 7.35
C PHE A 154 8.17 -18.38 6.07
N THR A 155 7.40 -19.44 5.83
CA THR A 155 7.52 -20.26 4.61
C THR A 155 6.91 -19.58 3.39
N TYR A 156 5.85 -18.77 3.58
CA TYR A 156 5.21 -17.97 2.54
C TYR A 156 5.61 -16.49 2.70
N ARG A 157 6.20 -15.92 1.68
CA ARG A 157 6.63 -14.53 1.62
C ARG A 157 6.22 -13.97 0.28
N GLY A 158 5.01 -13.41 0.19
CA GLY A 158 4.32 -13.12 -1.06
C GLY A 158 4.26 -11.66 -1.44
N MET A 159 4.18 -11.44 -2.75
CA MET A 159 3.76 -10.18 -3.37
C MET A 159 2.80 -10.48 -4.51
N HIS A 160 1.70 -9.74 -4.55
CA HIS A 160 0.69 -9.80 -5.58
C HIS A 160 0.89 -8.68 -6.61
N LEU A 161 0.49 -8.93 -7.85
CA LEU A 161 0.37 -7.90 -8.88
C LEU A 161 -0.87 -8.16 -9.74
N ASP A 162 -1.78 -7.19 -9.72
CA ASP A 162 -2.91 -7.12 -10.66
C ASP A 162 -2.39 -6.66 -12.03
N VAL A 163 -2.71 -7.41 -13.07
CA VAL A 163 -2.41 -7.06 -14.46
C VAL A 163 -3.69 -6.89 -15.29
N CYS A 164 -4.85 -6.91 -14.63
CA CYS A 164 -6.17 -6.86 -15.27
C CYS A 164 -6.68 -5.43 -15.42
N ARG A 165 -6.64 -4.63 -14.34
CA ARG A 165 -7.05 -3.22 -14.39
C ARG A 165 -6.09 -2.44 -15.27
N HIS A 166 -4.76 -2.64 -15.09
CA HIS A 166 -3.75 -2.20 -16.05
C HIS A 166 -2.80 -3.35 -16.41
N PHE A 167 -2.52 -3.49 -17.71
CA PHE A 167 -1.65 -4.55 -18.24
C PHE A 167 -0.18 -4.12 -18.21
N PHE A 168 0.70 -5.04 -17.83
CA PHE A 168 2.14 -4.83 -17.82
C PHE A 168 2.86 -5.89 -18.69
N PRO A 169 3.72 -5.48 -19.61
CA PRO A 169 4.41 -6.43 -20.49
C PRO A 169 5.47 -7.25 -19.74
N VAL A 170 5.86 -8.39 -20.32
CA VAL A 170 6.81 -9.36 -19.71
C VAL A 170 8.07 -8.73 -19.12
N PRO A 171 8.72 -7.73 -19.74
CA PRO A 171 9.90 -7.09 -19.13
C PRO A 171 9.61 -6.44 -17.78
N VAL A 172 8.42 -5.86 -17.60
CA VAL A 172 8.00 -5.26 -16.32
C VAL A 172 7.75 -6.33 -15.26
N ILE A 173 7.12 -7.45 -15.66
CA ILE A 173 6.90 -8.59 -14.76
C ILE A 173 8.24 -9.17 -14.29
N LYS A 174 9.22 -9.34 -15.20
CA LYS A 174 10.56 -9.79 -14.83
C LYS A 174 11.26 -8.82 -13.87
N LYS A 175 11.15 -7.51 -14.10
CA LYS A 175 11.68 -6.49 -13.21
C LYS A 175 11.03 -6.55 -11.82
N TYR A 176 9.72 -6.80 -11.76
CA TYR A 176 8.99 -7.01 -10.50
C TYR A 176 9.53 -8.24 -9.75
N ILE A 177 9.74 -9.35 -10.45
CA ILE A 177 10.33 -10.59 -9.89
C ILE A 177 11.75 -10.32 -9.36
N ASP A 178 12.56 -9.50 -10.04
CA ASP A 178 13.90 -9.11 -9.57
C ASP A 178 13.83 -8.34 -8.24
N TYR A 179 12.82 -7.48 -8.06
CA TYR A 179 12.59 -6.81 -6.77
C TYR A 179 12.27 -7.81 -5.67
N LEU A 180 11.39 -8.79 -5.95
CA LEU A 180 11.05 -9.84 -5.00
C LEU A 180 12.30 -10.64 -4.59
N ALA A 181 13.09 -11.07 -5.55
CA ALA A 181 14.31 -11.83 -5.34
C ALA A 181 15.31 -11.08 -4.46
N THR A 182 15.55 -9.79 -4.76
CA THR A 182 16.49 -8.92 -4.01
C THR A 182 16.12 -8.84 -2.53
N TYR A 183 14.83 -8.83 -2.21
CA TYR A 183 14.33 -8.74 -0.83
C TYR A 183 13.84 -10.08 -0.27
N LYS A 184 14.26 -11.21 -0.88
CA LYS A 184 14.05 -12.58 -0.38
C LYS A 184 12.58 -13.02 -0.26
N PHE A 185 11.69 -12.46 -1.06
CA PHE A 185 10.36 -13.03 -1.29
C PHE A 185 10.49 -14.32 -2.10
N ASN A 186 9.55 -15.25 -1.88
CA ASN A 186 9.56 -16.53 -2.59
C ASN A 186 8.26 -16.85 -3.33
N THR A 187 7.31 -15.92 -3.33
CA THR A 187 6.02 -16.12 -4.00
C THR A 187 5.60 -14.86 -4.75
N PHE A 188 5.29 -15.04 -6.02
CA PHE A 188 4.63 -14.07 -6.87
C PHE A 188 3.21 -14.53 -7.16
N HIS A 189 2.23 -13.81 -6.63
CA HIS A 189 0.81 -14.02 -6.89
C HIS A 189 0.41 -13.16 -8.10
N TRP A 190 0.04 -13.79 -9.20
CA TRP A 190 -0.23 -13.14 -10.47
C TRP A 190 -1.73 -13.13 -10.76
N HIS A 191 -2.37 -11.99 -10.61
CA HIS A 191 -3.79 -11.80 -10.83
C HIS A 191 -4.06 -11.59 -12.32
N LEU A 192 -4.52 -12.66 -12.99
CA LEU A 192 -4.55 -12.79 -14.46
C LEU A 192 -5.92 -12.56 -15.08
N THR A 193 -7.00 -12.54 -14.30
CA THR A 193 -8.36 -12.36 -14.81
C THR A 193 -9.19 -11.51 -13.87
N ASP A 194 -9.97 -10.58 -14.44
CA ASP A 194 -10.89 -9.72 -13.71
C ASP A 194 -11.92 -9.11 -14.67
N ASP A 195 -12.87 -8.35 -14.20
CA ASP A 195 -13.93 -7.68 -14.95
C ASP A 195 -13.44 -6.79 -16.09
N GLN A 196 -12.26 -6.15 -15.93
CA GLN A 196 -11.69 -5.17 -16.85
C GLN A 196 -10.73 -5.81 -17.86
N GLY A 197 -10.46 -7.11 -17.74
CA GLY A 197 -9.65 -7.81 -18.71
C GLY A 197 -9.24 -9.23 -18.32
N TRP A 198 -9.27 -10.11 -19.30
CA TRP A 198 -8.73 -11.46 -19.24
C TRP A 198 -7.31 -11.48 -19.82
N ARG A 199 -6.29 -11.82 -19.05
CA ARG A 199 -4.89 -11.58 -19.45
C ARG A 199 -4.07 -12.82 -19.80
N ILE A 200 -4.66 -14.01 -19.77
CA ILE A 200 -3.96 -15.27 -20.09
C ILE A 200 -4.58 -15.99 -21.29
N GLU A 201 -3.75 -16.42 -22.24
CA GLU A 201 -4.19 -17.20 -23.41
C GLU A 201 -4.73 -18.57 -22.97
N ILE A 202 -5.97 -18.88 -23.35
CA ILE A 202 -6.60 -20.19 -23.26
C ILE A 202 -6.93 -20.66 -24.68
N LYS A 203 -6.20 -21.64 -25.15
CA LYS A 203 -6.31 -22.09 -26.56
C LYS A 203 -7.68 -22.63 -26.91
N LYS A 204 -8.33 -23.33 -25.98
CA LYS A 204 -9.67 -23.84 -26.16
C LYS A 204 -10.72 -22.74 -26.27
N TYR A 205 -10.46 -21.58 -25.68
CA TYR A 205 -11.37 -20.45 -25.63
C TYR A 205 -10.72 -19.14 -26.14
N PRO A 206 -10.46 -19.04 -27.47
CA PRO A 206 -9.73 -17.87 -28.02
C PRO A 206 -10.46 -16.54 -27.84
N GLY A 207 -11.79 -16.56 -27.66
CA GLY A 207 -12.60 -15.37 -27.34
C GLY A 207 -12.13 -14.63 -26.11
N LEU A 208 -11.54 -15.33 -25.12
CA LEU A 208 -11.03 -14.73 -23.90
C LEU A 208 -9.94 -13.68 -24.18
N THR A 209 -9.10 -13.88 -25.19
CA THR A 209 -8.04 -12.92 -25.57
C THR A 209 -8.44 -12.04 -26.75
N THR A 210 -9.31 -12.47 -27.64
CA THR A 210 -9.73 -11.64 -28.77
C THR A 210 -10.81 -10.61 -28.37
N THR A 211 -11.62 -10.92 -27.37
CA THR A 211 -12.69 -10.08 -26.81
C THR A 211 -12.45 -9.73 -25.34
N GLY A 212 -12.28 -10.73 -24.48
CA GLY A 212 -12.17 -10.54 -23.01
C GLY A 212 -10.94 -9.75 -22.58
N ALA A 213 -9.87 -9.70 -23.38
CA ALA A 213 -8.70 -8.89 -23.09
C ALA A 213 -8.82 -7.42 -23.49
N LYS A 214 -9.97 -7.01 -24.07
CA LYS A 214 -10.14 -5.68 -24.68
C LYS A 214 -11.32 -4.92 -24.07
N ARG A 215 -11.08 -3.71 -23.58
CA ARG A 215 -12.11 -2.75 -23.20
C ARG A 215 -12.06 -1.51 -24.09
N ASN A 216 -13.20 -0.82 -24.27
CA ASN A 216 -13.30 0.28 -25.23
C ASN A 216 -12.87 1.63 -24.66
N GLY A 217 -12.71 1.72 -23.34
CA GLY A 217 -12.26 2.91 -22.64
C GLY A 217 -11.93 2.62 -21.18
N THR A 218 -11.49 3.64 -20.46
CA THR A 218 -11.16 3.53 -19.05
C THR A 218 -11.66 4.77 -18.30
N LEU A 219 -12.18 4.58 -17.09
CA LEU A 219 -12.56 5.65 -16.17
C LEU A 219 -11.43 6.67 -15.97
N ILE A 220 -11.75 7.96 -16.03
CA ILE A 220 -10.82 9.06 -15.76
C ILE A 220 -10.90 9.46 -14.29
N GLY A 221 -9.77 9.46 -13.59
CA GLY A 221 -9.65 9.87 -12.20
C GLY A 221 -10.11 8.80 -11.21
N ARG A 222 -10.33 9.23 -9.95
CA ARG A 222 -10.80 8.33 -8.89
C ARG A 222 -12.30 8.07 -9.04
N TYR A 223 -12.72 6.80 -8.84
CA TYR A 223 -14.15 6.43 -8.85
C TYR A 223 -14.99 7.32 -7.91
N PRO A 224 -16.17 7.82 -8.35
CA PRO A 224 -16.90 7.57 -9.58
C PRO A 224 -16.39 8.35 -10.82
N GLY A 225 -15.25 9.00 -10.75
CA GLY A 225 -14.52 9.59 -11.86
C GLY A 225 -15.13 10.85 -12.47
N LYS A 226 -14.47 11.32 -13.55
CA LYS A 226 -14.83 12.52 -14.31
C LYS A 226 -15.23 12.20 -15.76
N GLY A 227 -15.59 10.95 -16.04
CA GLY A 227 -15.91 10.47 -17.37
C GLY A 227 -15.05 9.28 -17.80
N ASN A 228 -15.08 8.98 -19.10
CA ASN A 228 -14.33 7.91 -19.75
C ASN A 228 -13.33 8.49 -20.75
N ASP A 229 -12.15 7.87 -20.88
CA ASP A 229 -11.08 8.36 -21.78
C ASP A 229 -11.36 8.02 -23.26
N ASN A 230 -12.33 7.15 -23.53
CA ASN A 230 -12.68 6.64 -24.86
C ASN A 230 -11.51 6.06 -25.65
N LYS A 231 -10.51 5.52 -24.96
CA LYS A 231 -9.32 4.91 -25.57
C LYS A 231 -9.38 3.41 -25.42
N PRO A 232 -9.38 2.64 -26.52
CA PRO A 232 -9.29 1.19 -26.45
C PRO A 232 -8.05 0.76 -25.65
N TYR A 233 -8.24 -0.23 -24.80
CA TYR A 233 -7.22 -0.77 -23.94
C TYR A 233 -7.19 -2.29 -24.06
N ASP A 234 -6.00 -2.87 -24.30
CA ASP A 234 -5.84 -4.31 -24.47
C ASP A 234 -4.49 -4.81 -23.91
N GLY A 235 -4.35 -6.13 -23.89
CA GLY A 235 -3.13 -6.82 -23.52
C GLY A 235 -3.44 -8.19 -22.93
N PHE A 236 -2.60 -9.17 -23.26
CA PHE A 236 -2.62 -10.50 -22.67
C PHE A 236 -1.25 -11.18 -22.81
N TYR A 237 -1.04 -12.24 -22.06
CA TYR A 237 0.15 -13.08 -22.18
C TYR A 237 -0.17 -14.36 -22.94
N THR A 238 0.65 -14.69 -23.93
CA THR A 238 0.62 -15.99 -24.57
C THR A 238 1.12 -17.06 -23.60
N GLN A 239 0.75 -18.32 -23.82
CA GLN A 239 1.26 -19.43 -23.01
C GLN A 239 2.79 -19.54 -23.06
N ALA A 240 3.42 -19.13 -24.15
CA ALA A 240 4.88 -19.06 -24.26
C ALA A 240 5.47 -18.01 -23.31
N GLN A 241 4.88 -16.82 -23.26
CA GLN A 241 5.28 -15.76 -22.33
C GLN A 241 5.03 -16.14 -20.87
N ILE A 242 3.95 -16.85 -20.58
CA ILE A 242 3.71 -17.38 -19.22
C ILE A 242 4.84 -18.34 -18.81
N ARG A 243 5.20 -19.31 -19.66
CA ARG A 243 6.31 -20.23 -19.37
C ARG A 243 7.64 -19.51 -19.20
N GLU A 244 7.89 -18.48 -19.99
CA GLU A 244 9.09 -17.63 -19.88
C GLU A 244 9.16 -16.95 -18.49
N VAL A 245 8.07 -16.36 -18.03
CA VAL A 245 7.99 -15.70 -16.71
C VAL A 245 8.12 -16.72 -15.58
N VAL A 246 7.42 -17.85 -15.67
CA VAL A 246 7.48 -18.92 -14.67
C VAL A 246 8.90 -19.48 -14.54
N GLN A 247 9.60 -19.71 -15.64
CA GLN A 247 10.99 -20.15 -15.61
C GLN A 247 11.91 -19.07 -15.02
N TYR A 248 11.73 -17.80 -15.40
CA TYR A 248 12.49 -16.68 -14.87
C TYR A 248 12.35 -16.52 -13.35
N ALA A 249 11.15 -16.73 -12.81
CA ALA A 249 10.89 -16.73 -11.39
C ALA A 249 11.50 -17.95 -10.67
N LYS A 250 11.39 -19.15 -11.30
CA LYS A 250 11.98 -20.38 -10.78
C LYS A 250 13.51 -20.27 -10.62
N ASP A 251 14.20 -19.64 -11.58
CA ASP A 251 15.64 -19.39 -11.52
C ASP A 251 16.04 -18.44 -10.36
N ARG A 252 15.06 -17.82 -9.69
CA ARG A 252 15.19 -16.95 -8.52
C ARG A 252 14.54 -17.53 -7.26
N HIS A 253 14.23 -18.82 -7.28
CA HIS A 253 13.54 -19.52 -6.19
C HIS A 253 12.19 -18.89 -5.81
N ILE A 254 11.49 -18.29 -6.78
CA ILE A 254 10.16 -17.70 -6.62
C ILE A 254 9.14 -18.58 -7.34
N GLN A 255 8.15 -19.09 -6.59
CA GLN A 255 7.00 -19.74 -7.21
C GLN A 255 6.01 -18.69 -7.71
N VAL A 256 5.37 -18.97 -8.85
CA VAL A 256 4.31 -18.14 -9.40
C VAL A 256 2.97 -18.82 -9.16
N ILE A 257 2.06 -18.13 -8.47
CA ILE A 257 0.70 -18.60 -8.21
C ILE A 257 -0.24 -17.86 -9.18
N PRO A 258 -0.92 -18.56 -10.11
CA PRO A 258 -1.92 -17.93 -10.96
C PRO A 258 -3.21 -17.70 -10.19
N GLU A 259 -3.87 -16.57 -10.44
CA GLU A 259 -5.24 -16.34 -10.00
C GLU A 259 -6.16 -16.27 -11.22
N ILE A 260 -7.24 -17.06 -11.15
CA ILE A 260 -8.35 -17.07 -12.11
C ILE A 260 -9.62 -16.85 -11.30
N GLU A 261 -10.21 -15.70 -11.49
CA GLU A 261 -11.37 -15.25 -10.74
C GLU A 261 -12.63 -16.08 -11.02
N MET A 262 -13.30 -16.49 -9.95
CA MET A 262 -14.59 -17.16 -9.95
C MET A 262 -15.21 -17.18 -8.54
N PRO A 263 -16.54 -17.08 -8.38
CA PRO A 263 -17.53 -16.84 -9.45
C PRO A 263 -17.70 -15.36 -9.78
N GLY A 264 -17.24 -14.44 -8.94
CA GLY A 264 -17.22 -13.00 -9.16
C GLY A 264 -16.18 -12.57 -10.19
N HIS A 265 -16.02 -11.27 -10.38
CA HIS A 265 -14.99 -10.64 -11.24
C HIS A 265 -14.84 -11.28 -12.63
N SER A 266 -15.98 -11.63 -13.24
CA SER A 266 -16.04 -12.47 -14.44
C SER A 266 -16.56 -11.78 -15.70
N SER A 267 -16.80 -10.46 -15.65
CA SER A 267 -17.39 -9.71 -16.78
C SER A 267 -16.59 -9.82 -18.07
N ALA A 268 -15.26 -9.89 -18.01
CA ALA A 268 -14.42 -10.05 -19.20
C ALA A 268 -14.63 -11.42 -19.87
N ALA A 269 -14.75 -12.48 -19.09
CA ALA A 269 -15.07 -13.81 -19.61
C ALA A 269 -16.49 -13.89 -20.17
N ILE A 270 -17.44 -13.26 -19.50
CA ILE A 270 -18.85 -13.18 -19.92
C ILE A 270 -18.98 -12.32 -21.19
N ALA A 271 -18.22 -11.25 -21.34
CA ALA A 271 -18.18 -10.48 -22.58
C ALA A 271 -17.72 -11.31 -23.78
N ALA A 272 -16.78 -12.24 -23.55
CA ALA A 272 -16.31 -13.18 -24.57
C ALA A 272 -17.32 -14.31 -24.83
N TYR A 273 -17.98 -14.81 -23.80
CA TYR A 273 -18.89 -15.96 -23.84
C TYR A 273 -20.16 -15.67 -23.01
N PRO A 274 -21.16 -14.96 -23.58
CA PRO A 274 -22.33 -14.49 -22.84
C PRO A 274 -23.14 -15.60 -22.15
N TRP A 275 -23.07 -16.84 -22.66
CA TRP A 275 -23.77 -18.00 -22.10
C TRP A 275 -23.28 -18.40 -20.69
N LEU A 276 -22.14 -17.86 -20.23
CA LEU A 276 -21.62 -18.03 -18.87
C LEU A 276 -22.42 -17.21 -17.83
N SER A 277 -23.10 -16.14 -18.26
CA SER A 277 -23.96 -15.32 -17.39
C SER A 277 -25.27 -16.04 -17.06
N CYS A 278 -25.84 -15.71 -15.90
CA CYS A 278 -27.21 -16.05 -15.56
C CYS A 278 -28.22 -15.48 -16.57
N PHE A 279 -27.95 -14.27 -17.07
CA PHE A 279 -28.80 -13.52 -17.98
C PHE A 279 -28.05 -13.07 -19.24
N PRO A 280 -27.80 -13.98 -20.20
CA PRO A 280 -27.05 -13.66 -21.41
C PRO A 280 -27.60 -12.49 -22.23
N GLN A 281 -28.92 -12.22 -22.12
CA GLN A 281 -29.61 -11.16 -22.85
C GLN A 281 -29.71 -9.83 -22.08
N LYS A 282 -29.27 -9.78 -20.81
CA LYS A 282 -29.21 -8.54 -20.05
C LYS A 282 -27.92 -7.81 -20.40
N PRO A 283 -27.93 -6.52 -20.78
CA PRO A 283 -26.72 -5.77 -21.07
C PRO A 283 -25.78 -5.69 -19.86
N THR A 284 -24.48 -5.59 -20.11
CA THR A 284 -23.52 -5.23 -19.07
C THR A 284 -23.82 -3.82 -18.58
N GLU A 285 -23.97 -3.64 -17.26
CA GLU A 285 -24.24 -2.36 -16.65
C GLU A 285 -22.92 -1.60 -16.43
N ILE A 286 -22.80 -0.43 -17.05
CA ILE A 286 -21.72 0.53 -16.82
C ILE A 286 -22.40 1.87 -16.61
N PRO A 287 -22.11 2.62 -15.52
CA PRO A 287 -22.76 3.89 -15.25
C PRO A 287 -22.61 4.88 -16.41
N ALA A 288 -23.68 5.62 -16.74
CA ALA A 288 -23.76 6.46 -17.94
C ALA A 288 -22.65 7.51 -18.05
N ASN A 289 -22.12 8.00 -16.94
CA ASN A 289 -20.99 8.96 -16.89
C ASN A 289 -19.62 8.30 -16.99
N MET A 290 -19.54 6.96 -17.07
CA MET A 290 -18.28 6.19 -17.06
C MET A 290 -18.14 5.27 -18.27
N ILE A 291 -19.18 5.10 -19.07
CA ILE A 291 -19.16 4.26 -20.26
C ILE A 291 -18.60 5.03 -21.47
N SER A 292 -17.80 4.36 -22.30
CA SER A 292 -17.30 4.95 -23.54
C SER A 292 -18.38 5.05 -24.60
N GLN A 293 -18.24 6.00 -25.53
CA GLN A 293 -19.16 6.14 -26.68
C GLN A 293 -19.20 4.86 -27.50
N LYS A 294 -18.05 4.23 -27.72
CA LYS A 294 -17.96 2.98 -28.48
C LYS A 294 -18.75 1.84 -27.82
N SER A 295 -18.72 1.72 -26.52
CA SER A 295 -19.51 0.72 -25.79
C SER A 295 -21.01 0.96 -25.89
N ILE A 296 -21.44 2.23 -25.84
CA ILE A 296 -22.84 2.61 -26.09
C ILE A 296 -23.28 2.17 -27.50
N ASP A 297 -22.45 2.44 -28.50
CA ASP A 297 -22.76 2.11 -29.90
C ASP A 297 -22.78 0.59 -30.13
N GLU A 298 -21.84 -0.16 -29.52
CA GLU A 298 -21.82 -1.63 -29.56
C GLU A 298 -23.07 -2.24 -28.93
N GLN A 299 -23.51 -1.74 -27.77
CA GLN A 299 -24.74 -2.22 -27.13
C GLN A 299 -25.97 -1.93 -27.98
N LYS A 300 -26.06 -0.75 -28.60
CA LYS A 300 -27.14 -0.41 -29.55
C LYS A 300 -27.12 -1.32 -30.79
N ALA A 301 -25.93 -1.73 -31.23
CA ALA A 301 -25.75 -2.66 -32.35
C ALA A 301 -25.99 -4.15 -31.97
N GLY A 302 -26.33 -4.45 -30.70
CA GLY A 302 -26.70 -5.80 -30.24
C GLY A 302 -25.58 -6.56 -29.54
N ARG A 303 -24.36 -6.01 -29.41
CA ARG A 303 -23.30 -6.57 -28.55
C ARG A 303 -23.50 -6.10 -27.10
N ILE A 304 -24.39 -6.78 -26.40
CA ILE A 304 -24.85 -6.33 -25.09
C ILE A 304 -23.93 -6.69 -23.92
N LYS A 305 -23.09 -7.75 -24.05
CA LYS A 305 -22.09 -8.10 -23.03
C LYS A 305 -20.76 -7.45 -23.37
N LEU A 306 -20.25 -6.65 -22.43
CA LEU A 306 -19.03 -5.83 -22.57
C LEU A 306 -18.06 -6.14 -21.44
N VAL A 307 -16.77 -5.92 -21.71
CA VAL A 307 -15.72 -5.84 -20.68
C VAL A 307 -15.90 -4.53 -19.89
N GLN A 308 -15.76 -4.57 -18.57
CA GLN A 308 -15.90 -3.39 -17.72
C GLN A 308 -14.87 -2.30 -18.01
N GLU A 309 -15.30 -1.04 -17.96
CA GLU A 309 -14.48 0.15 -18.19
C GLU A 309 -14.23 0.95 -16.92
N THR A 310 -14.84 0.54 -15.82
CA THR A 310 -14.78 1.16 -14.50
C THR A 310 -14.37 0.14 -13.43
N TRP A 311 -14.18 0.63 -12.21
CA TRP A 311 -13.79 -0.17 -11.07
C TRP A 311 -15.02 -0.44 -10.18
N GLY A 312 -15.08 -1.62 -9.56
CA GLY A 312 -16.16 -1.96 -8.64
C GLY A 312 -16.51 -3.44 -8.63
N VAL A 313 -17.64 -3.75 -7.98
CA VAL A 313 -18.22 -5.08 -7.87
C VAL A 313 -19.46 -5.13 -8.76
N PHE A 314 -19.57 -6.14 -9.64
CA PHE A 314 -20.60 -6.20 -10.67
C PHE A 314 -21.45 -7.46 -10.53
N ASP A 315 -22.78 -7.32 -10.74
CA ASP A 315 -23.76 -8.41 -10.62
C ASP A 315 -23.60 -9.53 -11.67
N ASP A 316 -22.90 -9.27 -12.78
CA ASP A 316 -22.71 -10.23 -13.86
C ASP A 316 -21.59 -11.22 -13.55
N VAL A 317 -21.93 -12.20 -12.70
CA VAL A 317 -21.04 -13.27 -12.24
C VAL A 317 -21.32 -14.59 -12.97
N PHE A 318 -20.40 -15.55 -12.92
CA PHE A 318 -20.61 -16.88 -13.48
C PHE A 318 -21.88 -17.55 -12.92
N CYS A 319 -22.69 -18.14 -13.83
CA CYS A 319 -23.91 -18.82 -13.46
C CYS A 319 -23.64 -20.16 -12.77
N ALA A 320 -23.87 -20.26 -11.47
CA ALA A 320 -23.67 -21.47 -10.69
C ALA A 320 -24.70 -22.60 -11.01
N GLY A 321 -25.80 -22.22 -11.66
CA GLY A 321 -26.85 -23.19 -12.04
C GLY A 321 -26.54 -24.00 -13.30
N LYS A 322 -25.58 -23.58 -14.14
CA LYS A 322 -25.28 -24.20 -15.44
C LYS A 322 -24.07 -25.12 -15.36
N ASP A 323 -24.19 -26.37 -15.80
CA ASP A 323 -23.05 -27.30 -15.86
C ASP A 323 -22.01 -26.89 -16.92
N SER A 324 -22.45 -26.21 -17.98
CA SER A 324 -21.55 -25.64 -18.99
C SER A 324 -20.55 -24.64 -18.38
N THR A 325 -20.92 -23.87 -17.36
CA THR A 325 -20.01 -22.99 -16.61
C THR A 325 -18.86 -23.79 -15.99
N PHE A 326 -19.18 -24.90 -15.35
CA PHE A 326 -18.14 -25.76 -14.74
C PHE A 326 -17.29 -26.48 -15.80
N THR A 327 -17.87 -26.87 -16.96
CA THR A 327 -17.07 -27.38 -18.07
C THR A 327 -16.07 -26.35 -18.55
N PHE A 328 -16.51 -25.11 -18.76
CA PHE A 328 -15.61 -23.99 -19.11
C PHE A 328 -14.49 -23.80 -18.07
N LEU A 329 -14.84 -23.68 -16.80
CA LEU A 329 -13.86 -23.44 -15.72
C LEU A 329 -12.87 -24.59 -15.57
N THR A 330 -13.33 -25.83 -15.67
CA THR A 330 -12.44 -27.01 -15.61
C THR A 330 -11.48 -27.07 -16.80
N ASP A 331 -11.94 -26.68 -17.99
CA ASP A 331 -11.07 -26.56 -19.17
C ASP A 331 -9.99 -25.47 -18.97
N VAL A 332 -10.38 -24.30 -18.48
CA VAL A 332 -9.45 -23.21 -18.15
C VAL A 332 -8.42 -23.67 -17.09
N ILE A 333 -8.90 -24.27 -15.99
CA ILE A 333 -8.02 -24.81 -14.94
C ILE A 333 -7.05 -25.85 -15.49
N ASN A 334 -7.49 -26.71 -16.40
CA ASN A 334 -6.61 -27.70 -17.03
C ASN A 334 -5.45 -27.05 -17.79
N GLU A 335 -5.72 -26.04 -18.62
CA GLU A 335 -4.69 -25.35 -19.38
C GLU A 335 -3.76 -24.55 -18.47
N VAL A 336 -4.32 -23.78 -17.53
CA VAL A 336 -3.54 -22.96 -16.61
C VAL A 336 -2.68 -23.83 -15.69
N SER A 337 -3.22 -24.90 -15.11
CA SER A 337 -2.48 -25.81 -14.23
C SER A 337 -1.25 -26.42 -14.90
N ALA A 338 -1.30 -26.66 -16.20
CA ALA A 338 -0.15 -27.18 -16.97
C ALA A 338 0.97 -26.14 -17.20
N LEU A 339 0.68 -24.87 -17.05
CA LEU A 339 1.66 -23.77 -17.24
C LEU A 339 2.38 -23.41 -15.94
N PHE A 340 1.77 -23.65 -14.78
CA PHE A 340 2.29 -23.24 -13.49
C PHE A 340 2.67 -24.46 -12.63
N PRO A 341 3.95 -24.66 -12.32
CA PRO A 341 4.38 -25.78 -11.47
C PRO A 341 4.04 -25.60 -9.98
N SER A 342 3.53 -24.44 -9.55
CA SER A 342 3.07 -24.19 -8.19
C SER A 342 2.09 -25.26 -7.72
N THR A 343 2.20 -25.69 -6.45
CA THR A 343 1.20 -26.55 -5.79
C THR A 343 -0.08 -25.82 -5.44
N TYR A 344 -0.07 -24.49 -5.53
CA TYR A 344 -1.23 -23.63 -5.26
C TYR A 344 -1.85 -23.10 -6.55
N PHE A 345 -3.16 -22.93 -6.52
CA PHE A 345 -3.97 -22.29 -7.56
C PHE A 345 -4.97 -21.35 -6.89
N HIS A 346 -4.88 -20.05 -7.15
CA HIS A 346 -5.81 -19.08 -6.58
C HIS A 346 -7.06 -18.97 -7.45
N ILE A 347 -8.23 -19.05 -6.80
CA ILE A 347 -9.54 -19.07 -7.48
C ILE A 347 -10.34 -17.78 -7.29
N GLY A 348 -9.76 -16.74 -6.64
CA GLY A 348 -10.49 -15.56 -6.23
C GLY A 348 -11.49 -15.89 -5.13
N GLY A 349 -12.77 -15.80 -5.43
CA GLY A 349 -13.87 -16.15 -4.52
C GLY A 349 -14.46 -14.97 -3.78
N ASP A 350 -13.88 -13.79 -3.96
CA ASP A 350 -14.27 -12.54 -3.33
C ASP A 350 -15.44 -11.85 -4.02
N GLU A 351 -16.04 -10.94 -3.29
CA GLU A 351 -16.99 -9.92 -3.75
C GLU A 351 -18.07 -10.39 -4.76
N SER A 352 -18.46 -11.68 -4.71
CA SER A 352 -19.46 -12.23 -5.65
C SER A 352 -20.86 -11.82 -5.24
N PRO A 353 -21.55 -10.88 -5.96
CA PRO A 353 -22.94 -10.51 -5.67
C PRO A 353 -23.88 -11.68 -5.88
N LYS A 354 -24.93 -11.75 -5.05
CA LYS A 354 -25.95 -12.81 -5.10
C LYS A 354 -27.18 -12.41 -5.89
N THR A 355 -27.28 -11.17 -6.37
CA THR A 355 -28.46 -10.60 -7.04
C THR A 355 -28.91 -11.43 -8.22
N HIS A 356 -28.00 -11.75 -9.14
CA HIS A 356 -28.35 -12.56 -10.31
C HIS A 356 -28.67 -14.02 -9.96
N TRP A 357 -27.99 -14.61 -8.98
CA TRP A 357 -28.29 -15.99 -8.56
C TRP A 357 -29.67 -16.12 -7.93
N LYS A 358 -30.09 -15.11 -7.13
CA LYS A 358 -31.47 -15.08 -6.54
C LYS A 358 -32.57 -15.07 -7.59
N LEU A 359 -32.33 -14.41 -8.71
CA LEU A 359 -33.29 -14.28 -9.79
C LEU A 359 -33.18 -15.39 -10.86
N CYS A 360 -32.07 -16.12 -10.89
CA CYS A 360 -31.80 -17.10 -11.94
C CYS A 360 -32.49 -18.45 -11.67
N PRO A 361 -33.45 -18.90 -12.53
CA PRO A 361 -34.11 -20.16 -12.32
C PRO A 361 -33.18 -21.38 -12.22
N ALA A 362 -32.06 -21.37 -12.98
CA ALA A 362 -31.09 -22.46 -12.95
C ALA A 362 -30.32 -22.50 -11.62
N CYS A 363 -29.95 -21.33 -11.07
CA CYS A 363 -29.28 -21.23 -9.76
C CYS A 363 -30.24 -21.67 -8.64
N GLN A 364 -31.49 -21.20 -8.66
CA GLN A 364 -32.51 -21.59 -7.68
C GLN A 364 -32.82 -23.10 -7.74
N LYS A 365 -32.88 -23.66 -8.96
CA LYS A 365 -33.00 -25.12 -9.12
C LYS A 365 -31.78 -25.85 -8.51
N ARG A 366 -30.56 -25.35 -8.72
CA ARG A 366 -29.33 -25.92 -8.15
C ARG A 366 -29.35 -25.91 -6.62
N ILE A 367 -29.82 -24.82 -6.01
CA ILE A 367 -30.00 -24.70 -4.56
C ILE A 367 -30.95 -25.81 -4.08
N LYS A 368 -32.13 -25.94 -4.72
CA LYS A 368 -33.12 -26.93 -4.36
C LYS A 368 -32.61 -28.37 -4.53
N ASP A 369 -32.01 -28.68 -5.68
CA ASP A 369 -31.55 -30.05 -6.01
C ASP A 369 -30.43 -30.53 -5.07
N ASN A 370 -29.64 -29.63 -4.48
CA ASN A 370 -28.54 -29.94 -3.56
C ASN A 370 -28.87 -29.64 -2.09
N ASN A 371 -30.15 -29.34 -1.76
CA ASN A 371 -30.62 -29.02 -0.42
C ASN A 371 -29.82 -27.88 0.26
N LEU A 372 -29.40 -26.87 -0.50
CA LEU A 372 -28.70 -25.70 0.00
C LEU A 372 -29.71 -24.71 0.57
N LYS A 373 -29.31 -23.89 1.57
CA LYS A 373 -30.21 -22.93 2.22
C LYS A 373 -30.39 -21.65 1.39
N ASP A 374 -29.29 -21.16 0.81
CA ASP A 374 -29.26 -19.88 0.15
C ASP A 374 -28.10 -19.77 -0.86
N GLU A 375 -27.87 -18.59 -1.40
CA GLU A 375 -26.82 -18.30 -2.36
C GLU A 375 -25.40 -18.31 -1.75
N HIS A 376 -25.24 -18.18 -0.44
CA HIS A 376 -23.95 -18.33 0.22
C HIS A 376 -23.53 -19.81 0.25
N GLU A 377 -24.45 -20.70 0.59
CA GLU A 377 -24.21 -22.13 0.46
C GLU A 377 -24.06 -22.58 -1.02
N LEU A 378 -24.69 -21.89 -1.96
CA LEU A 378 -24.47 -22.12 -3.41
C LEU A 378 -23.03 -21.73 -3.80
N GLN A 379 -22.47 -20.63 -3.25
CA GLN A 379 -21.07 -20.26 -3.48
C GLN A 379 -20.13 -21.30 -2.88
N SER A 380 -20.36 -21.73 -1.66
CA SER A 380 -19.59 -22.81 -1.04
C SER A 380 -19.62 -24.10 -1.89
N TRP A 381 -20.83 -24.52 -2.36
CA TRP A 381 -20.98 -25.68 -3.24
C TRP A 381 -20.20 -25.51 -4.57
N PHE A 382 -20.23 -24.28 -5.16
CA PHE A 382 -19.47 -23.95 -6.36
C PHE A 382 -17.96 -24.12 -6.10
N ILE A 383 -17.44 -23.54 -5.02
CA ILE A 383 -16.02 -23.60 -4.64
C ILE A 383 -15.60 -25.04 -4.36
N GLN A 384 -16.37 -25.84 -3.63
CA GLN A 384 -16.08 -27.26 -3.38
C GLN A 384 -16.02 -28.09 -4.65
N ARG A 385 -16.88 -27.81 -5.63
CA ARG A 385 -16.86 -28.47 -6.95
C ARG A 385 -15.56 -28.12 -7.72
N ILE A 386 -15.12 -26.86 -7.66
CA ILE A 386 -13.87 -26.40 -8.27
C ILE A 386 -12.66 -26.98 -7.52
N GLU A 387 -12.66 -26.94 -6.17
CA GLU A 387 -11.61 -27.55 -5.34
C GLU A 387 -11.36 -29.02 -5.72
N LYS A 388 -12.43 -29.80 -5.82
CA LYS A 388 -12.32 -31.22 -6.21
C LYS A 388 -11.59 -31.38 -7.55
N HIS A 389 -11.85 -30.50 -8.51
CA HIS A 389 -11.18 -30.54 -9.80
C HIS A 389 -9.71 -30.11 -9.69
N VAL A 390 -9.40 -29.02 -8.98
CA VAL A 390 -8.04 -28.54 -8.75
C VAL A 390 -7.21 -29.58 -7.99
N ASN A 391 -7.79 -30.22 -6.98
CA ASN A 391 -7.13 -31.31 -6.22
C ASN A 391 -6.82 -32.50 -7.13
N SER A 392 -7.64 -32.81 -8.12
CA SER A 392 -7.37 -33.88 -9.10
C SER A 392 -6.13 -33.57 -9.99
N LYS A 393 -5.66 -32.31 -10.03
CA LYS A 393 -4.43 -31.88 -10.69
C LYS A 393 -3.22 -31.86 -9.74
N GLY A 394 -3.37 -32.35 -8.52
CA GLY A 394 -2.31 -32.33 -7.50
C GLY A 394 -2.05 -30.93 -6.91
N LYS A 395 -3.03 -30.02 -7.00
CA LYS A 395 -2.92 -28.66 -6.50
C LYS A 395 -3.93 -28.39 -5.40
N THR A 396 -3.62 -27.40 -4.56
CA THR A 396 -4.48 -26.90 -3.47
C THR A 396 -5.01 -25.53 -3.86
N ILE A 397 -6.32 -25.29 -3.65
CA ILE A 397 -6.88 -23.97 -3.90
C ILE A 397 -6.47 -22.98 -2.81
N ILE A 398 -6.28 -21.73 -3.24
CA ILE A 398 -6.30 -20.55 -2.37
C ILE A 398 -7.52 -19.73 -2.78
N GLY A 399 -8.21 -19.12 -1.81
CA GLY A 399 -9.25 -18.13 -2.10
C GLY A 399 -9.23 -17.01 -1.07
N TRP A 400 -9.77 -15.86 -1.45
CA TRP A 400 -10.01 -14.75 -0.55
C TRP A 400 -10.94 -15.17 0.60
N ASP A 401 -10.96 -14.46 1.70
CA ASP A 401 -11.62 -14.93 2.93
C ASP A 401 -13.14 -15.06 2.86
N GLU A 402 -13.79 -14.61 1.78
CA GLU A 402 -15.20 -14.89 1.49
C GLU A 402 -15.49 -16.37 1.25
N ILE A 403 -14.48 -17.20 0.93
CA ILE A 403 -14.67 -18.66 0.83
C ILE A 403 -15.04 -19.34 2.17
N LEU A 404 -14.94 -18.62 3.28
CA LEU A 404 -15.46 -19.05 4.58
C LEU A 404 -16.98 -19.02 4.63
N GLU A 405 -17.63 -18.21 3.80
CA GLU A 405 -19.08 -18.01 3.80
C GLU A 405 -19.79 -19.25 3.24
N GLY A 406 -20.81 -19.73 3.93
CA GLY A 406 -21.56 -20.94 3.53
C GLY A 406 -20.82 -22.27 3.74
N GLY A 407 -19.62 -22.26 4.32
CA GLY A 407 -18.81 -23.44 4.64
C GLY A 407 -17.53 -23.56 3.80
N LEU A 408 -16.40 -23.70 4.47
CA LEU A 408 -15.08 -23.78 3.84
C LEU A 408 -14.86 -25.15 3.16
N ALA A 409 -14.26 -25.13 1.98
CA ALA A 409 -13.85 -26.36 1.29
C ALA A 409 -12.71 -27.05 2.05
N PRO A 410 -12.66 -28.41 2.11
CA PRO A 410 -11.86 -29.15 3.11
C PRO A 410 -10.35 -28.89 3.11
N ASN A 411 -9.75 -28.61 1.97
CA ASN A 411 -8.30 -28.42 1.84
C ASN A 411 -7.93 -27.00 1.40
N ALA A 412 -8.89 -26.07 1.41
CA ALA A 412 -8.66 -24.71 0.95
C ALA A 412 -7.71 -23.95 1.90
N VAL A 413 -6.81 -23.17 1.30
CA VAL A 413 -6.01 -22.15 1.98
C VAL A 413 -6.77 -20.82 1.93
N VAL A 414 -6.90 -20.15 3.06
CA VAL A 414 -7.61 -18.88 3.16
C VAL A 414 -6.64 -17.71 3.05
N MET A 415 -6.89 -16.80 2.13
CA MET A 415 -6.17 -15.54 2.01
C MET A 415 -7.00 -14.41 2.62
N SER A 416 -6.61 -13.95 3.84
CA SER A 416 -7.41 -13.03 4.65
C SER A 416 -7.08 -11.58 4.34
N TRP A 417 -8.00 -10.86 3.65
CA TRP A 417 -7.80 -9.47 3.20
C TRP A 417 -8.70 -8.44 3.90
N ARG A 418 -9.91 -8.83 4.33
CA ARG A 418 -10.87 -7.95 5.02
C ARG A 418 -10.45 -7.61 6.47
N GLY A 419 -9.21 -7.87 6.80
CA GLY A 419 -8.59 -7.75 8.12
C GLY A 419 -8.03 -9.09 8.58
N GLU A 420 -7.90 -9.28 9.90
CA GLU A 420 -7.33 -10.52 10.47
C GLU A 420 -8.40 -11.55 10.83
N ALA A 421 -9.66 -11.15 10.91
CA ALA A 421 -10.74 -12.01 11.44
C ALA A 421 -10.94 -13.29 10.62
N GLY A 422 -10.94 -13.22 9.29
CA GLY A 422 -11.05 -14.39 8.41
C GLY A 422 -9.89 -15.38 8.61
N GLY A 423 -8.68 -14.86 8.73
CA GLY A 423 -7.48 -15.67 8.99
C GLY A 423 -7.51 -16.32 10.37
N ILE A 424 -7.95 -15.61 11.39
CA ILE A 424 -8.13 -16.15 12.75
C ILE A 424 -9.14 -17.30 12.73
N GLU A 425 -10.27 -17.10 12.06
CA GLU A 425 -11.33 -18.13 11.96
C GLU A 425 -10.83 -19.37 11.22
N ALA A 426 -10.17 -19.20 10.07
CA ALA A 426 -9.61 -20.32 9.31
C ALA A 426 -8.53 -21.09 10.11
N ALA A 427 -7.63 -20.38 10.81
CA ALA A 427 -6.60 -21.02 11.64
C ALA A 427 -7.21 -21.80 12.81
N ARG A 428 -8.30 -21.34 13.41
CA ARG A 428 -9.07 -22.08 14.42
C ARG A 428 -9.67 -23.36 13.88
N GLN A 429 -10.11 -23.33 12.63
CA GLN A 429 -10.61 -24.52 11.89
C GLN A 429 -9.48 -25.41 11.37
N LYS A 430 -8.20 -25.10 11.67
CA LYS A 430 -7.00 -25.83 11.23
C LYS A 430 -6.72 -25.75 9.72
N HIS A 431 -7.20 -24.70 9.04
CA HIS A 431 -6.84 -24.41 7.68
C HIS A 431 -5.58 -23.54 7.62
N GLN A 432 -4.78 -23.75 6.59
CA GLN A 432 -3.63 -22.88 6.30
C GLN A 432 -4.11 -21.49 5.90
N VAL A 433 -3.37 -20.47 6.31
CA VAL A 433 -3.74 -19.06 6.12
C VAL A 433 -2.57 -18.27 5.57
N ILE A 434 -2.86 -17.39 4.63
CA ILE A 434 -1.96 -16.33 4.17
C ILE A 434 -2.60 -15.00 4.57
N MET A 435 -1.88 -14.19 5.34
CA MET A 435 -2.39 -12.91 5.82
C MET A 435 -2.14 -11.80 4.80
N THR A 436 -3.20 -11.12 4.38
CA THR A 436 -3.13 -10.00 3.43
C THR A 436 -4.05 -8.83 3.83
N PRO A 437 -4.15 -8.46 5.13
CA PRO A 437 -5.12 -7.44 5.55
C PRO A 437 -4.89 -6.12 4.81
N GLY A 438 -5.98 -5.49 4.35
CA GLY A 438 -5.92 -4.25 3.57
C GLY A 438 -5.08 -3.15 4.24
N ASN A 439 -5.10 -3.08 5.58
CA ASN A 439 -4.13 -2.32 6.35
C ASN A 439 -3.38 -3.31 7.27
N PRO A 440 -2.01 -3.47 7.15
CA PRO A 440 -1.11 -2.55 6.45
C PRO A 440 -0.45 -3.11 5.17
N VAL A 441 -1.04 -4.11 4.49
CA VAL A 441 -0.31 -4.75 3.37
C VAL A 441 -0.94 -4.54 1.99
N TYR A 442 -1.91 -3.62 1.84
CA TYR A 442 -2.31 -3.13 0.52
C TYR A 442 -1.38 -1.97 0.11
N PHE A 443 -0.54 -2.23 -0.89
CA PHE A 443 0.46 -1.27 -1.34
C PHE A 443 -0.05 -0.30 -2.43
N ASP A 444 -1.27 -0.45 -2.88
CA ASP A 444 -2.00 0.53 -3.67
C ASP A 444 -2.54 1.71 -2.83
N HIS A 445 -2.54 1.60 -1.49
CA HIS A 445 -2.82 2.70 -0.57
C HIS A 445 -1.70 3.74 -0.54
N THR A 446 -2.04 4.99 -0.18
CA THR A 446 -1.07 6.08 -0.14
C THR A 446 -0.03 5.89 0.97
N GLN A 447 1.18 6.39 0.73
CA GLN A 447 2.26 6.40 1.71
C GLN A 447 2.39 7.72 2.45
N SER A 448 1.89 8.82 1.86
CA SER A 448 1.88 10.17 2.40
C SER A 448 0.46 10.66 2.66
N LYS A 449 0.28 11.49 3.69
CA LYS A 449 -0.97 12.23 3.90
C LYS A 449 -1.12 13.40 2.92
N ASN A 450 0.00 13.87 2.39
CA ASN A 450 0.09 15.00 1.45
C ASN A 450 0.14 14.54 -0.02
N GLU A 451 -0.13 13.25 -0.29
CA GLU A 451 -0.12 12.74 -1.66
C GLU A 451 -1.39 13.15 -2.39
N ASP A 452 -1.24 13.92 -3.47
CA ASP A 452 -2.29 14.40 -4.35
C ASP A 452 -2.54 13.48 -5.56
N SER A 453 -1.68 12.49 -5.78
CA SER A 453 -1.83 11.54 -6.88
C SER A 453 -3.00 10.58 -6.64
N VAL A 454 -3.72 10.23 -7.71
CA VAL A 454 -4.86 9.32 -7.62
C VAL A 454 -4.43 7.95 -7.13
N THR A 455 -5.03 7.49 -6.03
CA THR A 455 -4.84 6.17 -5.42
C THR A 455 -6.19 5.61 -5.00
N PHE A 456 -6.25 4.34 -4.63
CA PHE A 456 -7.48 3.73 -4.11
C PHE A 456 -7.99 4.42 -2.83
N GLY A 457 -7.13 4.98 -2.05
CA GLY A 457 -7.39 5.60 -0.75
C GLY A 457 -6.56 4.95 0.34
N GLY A 458 -7.02 5.06 1.59
CA GLY A 458 -6.27 4.56 2.72
C GLY A 458 -4.96 5.33 2.97
N TYR A 459 -4.36 5.09 4.13
CA TYR A 459 -3.03 5.62 4.47
C TYR A 459 -2.22 4.50 5.09
N ASN A 460 -1.13 4.15 4.44
CA ASN A 460 -0.30 3.01 4.83
C ASN A 460 1.19 3.38 4.71
N PRO A 461 1.76 4.10 5.70
CA PRO A 461 3.18 4.44 5.74
C PRO A 461 4.03 3.21 6.06
N ILE A 462 5.34 3.32 5.79
CA ILE A 462 6.30 2.24 6.00
C ILE A 462 6.34 1.74 7.45
N GLU A 463 6.12 2.61 8.42
CA GLU A 463 6.09 2.29 9.84
C GLU A 463 4.99 1.28 10.19
N ASN A 464 3.80 1.43 9.59
CA ASN A 464 2.68 0.50 9.79
C ASN A 464 3.03 -0.88 9.23
N VAL A 465 3.67 -0.93 8.06
CA VAL A 465 4.13 -2.20 7.46
C VAL A 465 5.17 -2.86 8.34
N TYR A 466 6.14 -2.12 8.86
CA TYR A 466 7.19 -2.69 9.73
C TYR A 466 6.66 -3.16 11.09
N ALA A 467 5.67 -2.47 11.64
CA ALA A 467 5.04 -2.83 12.92
C ALA A 467 4.16 -4.07 12.83
N TYR A 468 3.75 -4.48 11.63
CA TYR A 468 2.86 -5.60 11.42
C TYR A 468 3.47 -6.94 11.88
N ASP A 469 2.63 -7.80 12.43
CA ASP A 469 2.97 -9.20 12.69
C ASP A 469 1.90 -10.11 12.06
N PRO A 470 2.28 -10.96 11.09
CA PRO A 470 1.34 -11.86 10.43
C PRO A 470 0.63 -12.87 11.35
N VAL A 471 1.16 -13.13 12.56
CA VAL A 471 0.50 -14.01 13.53
C VAL A 471 -0.31 -13.17 14.50
N PRO A 472 -1.66 -13.16 14.41
CA PRO A 472 -2.53 -12.44 15.32
C PRO A 472 -2.35 -12.88 16.77
N LYS A 473 -2.46 -11.92 17.69
CA LYS A 473 -2.29 -12.18 19.15
C LYS A 473 -3.39 -13.07 19.74
N GLU A 474 -4.53 -13.12 19.07
CA GLU A 474 -5.72 -13.90 19.43
C GLU A 474 -5.55 -15.40 19.18
N LEU A 475 -4.51 -15.79 18.45
CA LEU A 475 -4.21 -17.20 18.19
C LEU A 475 -3.28 -17.77 19.26
N SER A 476 -3.57 -19.01 19.70
CA SER A 476 -2.63 -19.78 20.48
C SER A 476 -1.38 -20.14 19.66
N ALA A 477 -0.29 -20.51 20.31
CA ALA A 477 0.94 -20.96 19.62
C ALA A 477 0.68 -22.12 18.64
N GLU A 478 -0.26 -23.03 18.97
CA GLU A 478 -0.65 -24.13 18.10
C GLU A 478 -1.44 -23.67 16.88
N GLN A 479 -2.40 -22.77 17.07
CA GLN A 479 -3.18 -22.18 15.98
C GLN A 479 -2.31 -21.29 15.09
N GLY A 480 -1.36 -20.57 15.64
CA GLY A 480 -0.41 -19.73 14.90
C GLY A 480 0.44 -20.49 13.89
N LYS A 481 0.61 -21.82 14.03
CA LYS A 481 1.32 -22.67 13.07
C LYS A 481 0.61 -22.79 11.72
N TYR A 482 -0.69 -22.49 11.67
CA TYR A 482 -1.47 -22.47 10.42
C TYR A 482 -1.23 -21.21 9.59
N ILE A 483 -0.61 -20.17 10.17
CA ILE A 483 -0.24 -18.96 9.44
C ILE A 483 1.05 -19.23 8.65
N LEU A 484 0.94 -19.40 7.34
CA LEU A 484 2.07 -19.64 6.45
C LEU A 484 2.99 -18.43 6.32
N GLY A 485 2.44 -17.24 6.47
CA GLY A 485 3.10 -15.95 6.31
C GLY A 485 2.14 -14.86 5.84
N ALA A 486 2.66 -13.88 5.12
CA ALA A 486 1.85 -12.81 4.58
C ALA A 486 2.26 -12.41 3.15
N GLN A 487 1.38 -11.66 2.51
CA GLN A 487 1.57 -11.08 1.19
C GLN A 487 1.15 -9.62 1.21
N ALA A 488 1.83 -8.77 0.45
CA ALA A 488 1.26 -7.47 0.11
C ALA A 488 0.63 -7.49 -1.28
N ASN A 489 -0.47 -6.76 -1.41
CA ASN A 489 -1.25 -6.66 -2.63
C ASN A 489 -0.98 -5.34 -3.35
N MET A 490 -0.79 -5.43 -4.67
CA MET A 490 -0.64 -4.30 -5.58
C MET A 490 -1.78 -4.35 -6.60
N TRP A 491 -2.91 -3.75 -6.23
CA TRP A 491 -4.03 -3.52 -7.12
C TRP A 491 -3.73 -2.36 -8.07
N THR A 492 -4.21 -2.43 -9.31
CA THR A 492 -3.74 -1.52 -10.36
C THR A 492 -4.79 -0.61 -10.96
N GLU A 493 -5.95 -0.42 -10.33
CA GLU A 493 -6.96 0.54 -10.77
C GLU A 493 -6.37 1.92 -11.08
N TYR A 494 -5.39 2.34 -10.27
CA TYR A 494 -4.74 3.65 -10.38
C TYR A 494 -3.23 3.57 -10.62
N GLN A 495 -2.69 2.35 -10.81
CA GLN A 495 -1.27 2.10 -11.03
C GLN A 495 -1.02 1.77 -12.51
N SER A 496 -1.13 2.79 -13.38
CA SER A 496 -1.14 2.61 -14.83
C SER A 496 0.22 2.37 -15.49
N ASN A 497 1.33 2.47 -14.75
CA ASN A 497 2.68 2.35 -15.30
C ASN A 497 3.70 1.90 -14.27
N THR A 498 4.87 1.46 -14.75
CA THR A 498 5.97 0.91 -13.91
C THR A 498 6.46 1.89 -12.86
N ARG A 499 6.60 3.18 -13.19
CA ARG A 499 7.08 4.21 -12.25
C ARG A 499 6.11 4.39 -11.09
N LYS A 500 4.79 4.29 -11.34
CA LYS A 500 3.77 4.35 -10.28
C LYS A 500 3.78 3.09 -9.41
N ILE A 501 3.97 1.89 -10.00
CA ILE A 501 4.17 0.65 -9.23
C ILE A 501 5.39 0.77 -8.32
N GLU A 502 6.53 1.21 -8.84
CA GLU A 502 7.75 1.41 -8.06
C GLU A 502 7.52 2.38 -6.90
N TYR A 503 6.85 3.50 -7.16
CA TYR A 503 6.50 4.48 -6.15
C TYR A 503 5.66 3.87 -5.02
N GLN A 504 4.68 3.06 -5.37
CA GLN A 504 3.82 2.40 -4.37
C GLN A 504 4.51 1.24 -3.66
N LEU A 505 5.41 0.55 -4.33
CA LEU A 505 6.12 -0.60 -3.77
C LEU A 505 7.21 -0.18 -2.77
N PHE A 506 8.01 0.84 -3.14
CA PHE A 506 9.16 1.27 -2.37
C PHE A 506 8.88 2.51 -1.50
N PRO A 507 9.41 2.55 -0.26
CA PRO A 507 10.27 1.57 0.40
C PRO A 507 9.54 0.44 1.14
N ARG A 508 8.20 0.36 1.13
CA ARG A 508 7.39 -0.57 1.95
C ARG A 508 7.76 -2.05 1.77
N ILE A 509 8.13 -2.47 0.55
CA ILE A 509 8.57 -3.85 0.30
C ILE A 509 9.78 -4.23 1.17
N THR A 510 10.68 -3.28 1.47
CA THR A 510 11.85 -3.53 2.34
C THR A 510 11.44 -3.80 3.78
N ALA A 511 10.44 -3.08 4.29
CA ALA A 511 9.86 -3.30 5.60
C ALA A 511 9.16 -4.66 5.69
N LEU A 512 8.31 -4.99 4.72
CA LEU A 512 7.62 -6.27 4.68
C LEU A 512 8.60 -7.45 4.56
N SER A 513 9.68 -7.30 3.78
CA SER A 513 10.69 -8.33 3.66
C SER A 513 11.29 -8.69 5.02
N GLU A 514 11.58 -7.69 5.86
CA GLU A 514 12.12 -7.92 7.20
C GLU A 514 11.07 -8.51 8.16
N VAL A 515 9.81 -8.11 8.04
CA VAL A 515 8.69 -8.72 8.77
C VAL A 515 8.56 -10.22 8.49
N LEU A 516 8.73 -10.61 7.23
CA LEU A 516 8.53 -11.99 6.80
C LEU A 516 9.80 -12.87 6.94
N TRP A 517 10.96 -12.23 6.88
CA TRP A 517 12.25 -12.94 6.93
C TRP A 517 12.82 -13.02 8.34
N SER A 518 12.97 -11.88 9.03
CA SER A 518 13.67 -11.80 10.30
C SER A 518 12.80 -12.29 11.47
N PRO A 519 13.36 -12.97 12.47
CA PRO A 519 12.63 -13.33 13.68
C PRO A 519 12.04 -12.11 14.38
N LYS A 520 10.82 -12.25 14.92
CA LYS A 520 10.08 -11.13 15.55
C LYS A 520 10.88 -10.42 16.63
N GLU A 521 11.59 -11.17 17.46
CA GLU A 521 12.39 -10.67 18.58
C GLU A 521 13.69 -9.97 18.14
N LYS A 522 14.04 -10.07 16.86
CA LYS A 522 15.21 -9.39 16.25
C LYS A 522 14.84 -8.13 15.50
N ARG A 523 13.55 -7.89 15.26
CA ARG A 523 13.09 -6.69 14.57
C ARG A 523 13.23 -5.48 15.47
N ASP A 524 13.94 -4.46 15.01
CA ASP A 524 14.14 -3.18 15.69
C ASP A 524 13.91 -2.05 14.69
N TRP A 525 12.85 -1.26 14.90
CA TRP A 525 12.53 -0.10 14.06
C TRP A 525 13.68 0.90 13.97
N LYS A 526 14.35 1.19 15.09
CA LYS A 526 15.45 2.17 15.11
C LYS A 526 16.63 1.70 14.25
N ASP A 527 16.96 0.40 14.28
CA ASP A 527 17.99 -0.14 13.41
C ASP A 527 17.54 -0.18 11.95
N PHE A 528 16.27 -0.53 11.67
CA PHE A 528 15.72 -0.46 10.31
C PHE A 528 15.74 0.97 9.78
N GLU A 529 15.28 1.94 10.57
CA GLU A 529 15.28 3.37 10.26
C GLU A 529 16.69 3.90 9.96
N ARG A 530 17.69 3.50 10.75
CA ARG A 530 19.12 3.82 10.52
C ARG A 530 19.59 3.34 9.13
N ARG A 531 19.06 2.23 8.63
CA ARG A 531 19.41 1.65 7.30
C ARG A 531 18.68 2.32 6.13
N LEU A 532 17.56 3.01 6.35
CA LEU A 532 16.75 3.63 5.29
C LEU A 532 17.54 4.57 4.36
N PRO A 533 18.42 5.46 4.83
CA PRO A 533 19.21 6.31 3.93
C PRO A 533 20.04 5.52 2.93
N VAL A 534 20.64 4.40 3.36
CA VAL A 534 21.42 3.53 2.47
C VAL A 534 20.51 2.76 1.49
N ILE A 535 19.31 2.40 1.93
CA ILE A 535 18.30 1.79 1.05
C ILE A 535 17.93 2.79 -0.05
N PHE A 536 17.59 4.03 0.30
CA PHE A 536 17.24 5.08 -0.67
C PHE A 536 18.38 5.35 -1.66
N GLU A 537 19.63 5.42 -1.19
CA GLU A 537 20.79 5.55 -2.07
C GLU A 537 20.92 4.40 -3.07
N ARG A 538 20.61 3.17 -2.66
CA ARG A 538 20.60 2.00 -3.55
C ARG A 538 19.48 2.09 -4.58
N LEU A 539 18.29 2.54 -4.18
CA LEU A 539 17.15 2.73 -5.08
C LEU A 539 17.44 3.82 -6.12
N GLU A 540 18.04 4.94 -5.71
CA GLU A 540 18.47 6.02 -6.62
C GLU A 540 19.49 5.54 -7.65
N LYS A 541 20.51 4.76 -7.22
CA LYS A 541 21.52 4.20 -8.12
C LYS A 541 20.94 3.19 -9.13
N GLN A 542 19.77 2.63 -8.88
CA GLN A 542 19.06 1.71 -9.75
C GLN A 542 17.95 2.39 -10.56
N ASP A 543 17.83 3.71 -10.49
CA ASP A 543 16.75 4.51 -11.09
C ASP A 543 15.34 3.98 -10.74
N ILE A 544 15.14 3.55 -9.49
CA ILE A 544 13.83 3.12 -8.98
C ILE A 544 13.09 4.35 -8.45
N ASN A 545 11.87 4.53 -8.92
CA ASN A 545 11.00 5.62 -8.46
C ASN A 545 10.34 5.26 -7.11
N TYR A 546 11.03 5.51 -6.01
CA TYR A 546 10.50 5.24 -4.67
C TYR A 546 9.75 6.42 -4.06
N SER A 547 8.82 6.16 -3.15
CA SER A 547 8.14 7.20 -2.38
C SER A 547 9.08 7.86 -1.41
N ARG A 548 9.04 9.19 -1.38
CA ARG A 548 9.80 10.02 -0.43
C ARG A 548 8.99 10.39 0.81
N ALA A 549 7.81 9.80 1.00
CA ALA A 549 6.90 10.08 2.12
C ALA A 549 7.55 9.95 3.51
N TYR A 550 8.59 9.13 3.65
CA TYR A 550 9.38 9.07 4.87
C TYR A 550 10.03 10.41 5.24
N PHE A 551 10.35 11.22 4.22
CA PHE A 551 10.97 12.54 4.40
C PHE A 551 9.95 13.67 4.50
N ASP A 552 8.65 13.39 4.44
CA ASP A 552 7.62 14.43 4.45
C ASP A 552 7.80 15.36 5.64
N LEU A 553 7.77 16.66 5.34
CA LEU A 553 7.67 17.67 6.37
C LEU A 553 6.27 17.61 6.98
N LYS A 554 6.21 17.60 8.29
CA LYS A 554 4.97 17.79 9.03
C LYS A 554 4.88 19.24 9.46
N GLY A 555 3.83 19.95 9.02
CA GLY A 555 3.45 21.25 9.53
C GLY A 555 2.34 21.09 10.57
N THR A 556 2.54 21.65 11.75
CA THR A 556 1.53 21.70 12.82
C THR A 556 1.27 23.14 13.18
N VAL A 557 0.01 23.55 13.20
CA VAL A 557 -0.37 24.92 13.57
C VAL A 557 -0.74 24.96 15.05
N LEU A 558 -0.06 25.80 15.80
CA LEU A 558 -0.24 25.95 17.23
C LEU A 558 -0.73 27.37 17.55
N PRO A 559 -1.51 27.57 18.62
CA PRO A 559 -1.80 28.92 19.12
C PRO A 559 -0.55 29.60 19.65
N THR A 560 -0.51 30.92 19.55
CA THR A 560 0.42 31.69 20.41
C THR A 560 -0.05 31.63 21.88
N GLU A 561 0.85 31.88 22.82
CA GLU A 561 0.54 31.92 24.26
C GLU A 561 -0.64 32.84 24.58
N ASN A 562 -0.73 33.95 23.88
CA ASN A 562 -1.78 34.95 24.07
C ASN A 562 -2.98 34.77 23.10
N TYR A 563 -3.05 33.78 22.27
CA TYR A 563 -4.10 33.60 21.27
C TYR A 563 -4.30 34.86 20.35
N ASP A 564 -3.20 35.47 19.94
CA ASP A 564 -3.19 36.68 19.08
C ASP A 564 -2.55 36.46 17.71
N GLY A 565 -2.34 35.19 17.35
CA GLY A 565 -1.75 34.72 16.13
C GLY A 565 -1.57 33.21 16.18
N ILE A 566 -0.90 32.68 15.18
CA ILE A 566 -0.58 31.26 15.07
C ILE A 566 0.93 31.05 14.93
N LEU A 567 1.39 29.87 15.34
CA LEU A 567 2.77 29.39 15.19
C LEU A 567 2.77 28.18 14.27
N TRP A 568 3.48 28.23 13.16
CA TRP A 568 3.66 27.07 12.30
C TRP A 568 4.94 26.32 12.67
N LYS A 569 4.79 25.15 13.28
CA LYS A 569 5.88 24.25 13.65
C LYS A 569 6.13 23.24 12.53
N LEU A 570 7.38 23.17 12.08
CA LEU A 570 7.82 22.21 11.06
C LEU A 570 8.68 21.13 11.68
N GLU A 571 8.42 19.89 11.33
CA GLU A 571 9.16 18.72 11.81
C GLU A 571 9.46 17.76 10.67
N SER A 572 10.65 17.15 10.71
CA SER A 572 11.07 16.07 9.81
C SER A 572 11.57 14.88 10.63
N LYS A 573 11.34 13.68 10.17
CA LYS A 573 11.89 12.45 10.73
C LYS A 573 13.39 12.31 10.46
N LEU A 574 13.94 13.04 9.46
CA LEU A 574 15.35 13.01 9.12
C LEU A 574 16.13 13.94 10.04
N GLY A 575 16.83 13.40 11.03
CA GLY A 575 17.59 14.18 12.02
C GLY A 575 18.81 14.93 11.47
N THR A 576 19.20 14.71 10.22
CA THR A 576 20.37 15.34 9.57
C THR A 576 20.01 16.32 8.45
N GLY A 577 18.72 16.53 8.19
CA GLY A 577 18.25 17.51 7.21
C GLY A 577 18.12 18.91 7.80
N GLU A 578 18.23 19.92 6.95
CA GLU A 578 17.95 21.32 7.28
C GLU A 578 16.64 21.75 6.63
N ILE A 579 15.79 22.46 7.37
CA ILE A 579 14.54 22.98 6.85
C ILE A 579 14.76 24.46 6.48
N PHE A 580 14.36 24.83 5.27
CA PHE A 580 14.30 26.21 4.78
C PHE A 580 12.87 26.57 4.46
N TYR A 581 12.51 27.84 4.57
CA TYR A 581 11.20 28.33 4.22
C TYR A 581 11.21 29.72 3.59
N VAL A 582 10.25 29.96 2.70
CA VAL A 582 9.94 31.27 2.13
C VAL A 582 8.76 31.87 2.91
N PRO A 583 8.94 33.01 3.62
CA PRO A 583 7.89 33.54 4.51
C PRO A 583 6.60 33.95 3.81
N ASN A 584 6.66 34.34 2.54
CA ASN A 584 5.50 34.62 1.72
C ASN A 584 5.85 34.54 0.24
N VAL A 585 5.39 33.48 -0.41
CA VAL A 585 5.69 33.18 -1.83
C VAL A 585 5.20 34.29 -2.79
N TYR A 586 4.11 34.95 -2.45
CA TYR A 586 3.51 36.00 -3.29
C TYR A 586 3.89 37.44 -2.88
N SER A 587 4.81 37.60 -1.94
CA SER A 587 5.21 38.93 -1.51
C SER A 587 6.01 39.64 -2.61
N PRO A 588 5.67 40.88 -2.96
CA PRO A 588 6.51 41.72 -3.81
C PRO A 588 7.78 42.18 -3.07
N ASP A 589 7.83 42.06 -1.74
CA ASP A 589 9.00 42.34 -0.93
C ASP A 589 9.99 41.17 -1.00
N ILE A 590 11.15 41.43 -1.61
CA ILE A 590 12.22 40.44 -1.79
C ILE A 590 12.70 39.83 -0.46
N THR A 591 12.57 40.53 0.64
CA THR A 591 12.98 40.04 1.96
C THR A 591 11.97 39.02 2.54
N GLU A 592 10.70 39.12 2.17
CA GLU A 592 9.66 38.13 2.49
C GLU A 592 9.67 36.94 1.52
N ALA A 593 10.20 37.11 0.30
CA ALA A 593 10.34 36.07 -0.71
C ALA A 593 11.67 35.32 -0.65
N ALA A 594 12.59 35.70 0.26
CA ALA A 594 13.87 35.03 0.40
C ALA A 594 13.82 33.80 1.33
N ASP A 595 14.56 32.74 0.96
CA ASP A 595 14.74 31.56 1.78
C ASP A 595 15.34 31.89 3.16
N ARG A 596 14.73 31.31 4.19
CA ARG A 596 15.23 31.41 5.58
C ARG A 596 15.39 30.01 6.17
N LYS A 597 16.44 29.84 6.95
CA LYS A 597 16.62 28.61 7.72
C LYS A 597 15.59 28.57 8.85
N TYR A 598 14.91 27.44 8.98
CA TYR A 598 13.96 27.20 10.06
C TYR A 598 14.70 26.79 11.33
N GLU A 599 14.52 27.56 12.40
CA GLU A 599 15.11 27.29 13.72
C GLU A 599 14.04 27.21 14.82
N ASN A 600 12.97 27.96 14.67
CA ASN A 600 11.86 28.05 15.64
C ASN A 600 10.53 28.09 14.91
N PRO A 601 9.39 27.77 15.56
CA PRO A 601 8.07 27.91 14.96
C PRO A 601 7.81 29.30 14.38
N ILE A 602 7.30 29.34 13.17
CA ILE A 602 7.10 30.59 12.40
C ILE A 602 5.86 31.29 12.93
N LEU A 603 6.02 32.51 13.44
CA LEU A 603 4.89 33.34 13.88
C LEU A 603 4.18 33.96 12.68
N ILE A 604 2.86 33.76 12.60
CA ILE A 604 1.99 34.26 11.53
C ILE A 604 0.85 35.05 12.16
N LYS A 605 0.61 36.28 11.69
CA LYS A 605 -0.43 37.20 12.17
C LYS A 605 -1.26 37.85 11.04
N LYS A 606 -1.05 37.45 9.79
CA LYS A 606 -1.78 37.92 8.60
C LYS A 606 -1.77 36.84 7.52
N ASN A 607 -2.60 37.00 6.50
CA ASN A 607 -2.63 36.07 5.35
C ASN A 607 -1.24 35.86 4.75
N ARG A 608 -0.85 34.61 4.55
CA ARG A 608 0.43 34.23 3.95
C ARG A 608 0.34 32.87 3.25
N LEU A 609 1.07 32.75 2.17
CA LEU A 609 1.40 31.48 1.57
C LEU A 609 2.88 31.19 1.88
N ILE A 610 3.15 30.17 2.68
CA ILE A 610 4.50 29.80 3.10
C ILE A 610 4.86 28.47 2.46
N HIS A 611 6.00 28.45 1.77
CA HIS A 611 6.61 27.23 1.23
C HIS A 611 7.79 26.85 2.09
N ALA A 612 7.90 25.58 2.49
CA ALA A 612 9.04 25.05 3.24
C ALA A 612 9.59 23.79 2.58
N SER A 613 10.92 23.64 2.64
CA SER A 613 11.64 22.53 2.03
C SER A 613 12.61 21.88 3.01
N LEU A 614 12.66 20.55 3.04
CA LEU A 614 13.69 19.77 3.71
C LEU A 614 14.86 19.55 2.75
N VAL A 615 16.03 20.04 3.10
CA VAL A 615 17.26 19.95 2.31
C VAL A 615 18.27 19.05 3.00
N HIS A 616 18.82 18.10 2.27
CA HIS A 616 19.89 17.22 2.74
C HIS A 616 20.91 17.00 1.61
N ASN A 617 22.21 17.20 1.90
CA ASN A 617 23.29 17.10 0.92
C ASN A 617 22.99 17.92 -0.37
N SER A 618 22.51 19.13 -0.21
CA SER A 618 22.15 20.06 -1.30
C SER A 618 21.00 19.57 -2.22
N LYS A 619 20.22 18.58 -1.79
CA LYS A 619 19.03 18.08 -2.49
C LYS A 619 17.78 18.37 -1.66
N ILE A 620 16.73 18.84 -2.31
CA ILE A 620 15.39 18.92 -1.70
C ILE A 620 14.83 17.50 -1.65
N LEU A 621 14.52 17.03 -0.45
CA LEU A 621 13.92 15.71 -0.24
C LEU A 621 12.40 15.76 -0.16
N SER A 622 11.86 16.82 0.44
CA SER A 622 10.42 17.04 0.61
C SER A 622 10.14 18.53 0.69
N SER A 623 8.94 18.92 0.30
CA SER A 623 8.42 20.28 0.47
C SER A 623 6.99 20.24 0.96
N ILE A 624 6.59 21.28 1.69
CA ILE A 624 5.21 21.52 2.11
C ILE A 624 4.88 22.99 1.85
N GLU A 625 3.67 23.25 1.38
CA GLU A 625 3.11 24.57 1.22
C GLU A 625 1.85 24.69 2.06
N SER A 626 1.67 25.83 2.74
CA SER A 626 0.48 26.09 3.54
C SER A 626 0.00 27.51 3.31
N HIS A 627 -1.28 27.62 3.00
CA HIS A 627 -1.98 28.88 2.84
C HIS A 627 -2.69 29.22 4.15
N PHE A 628 -2.25 30.30 4.81
CA PHE A 628 -2.84 30.77 6.06
C PHE A 628 -3.77 31.94 5.78
N LEU A 629 -5.05 31.76 6.06
CA LEU A 629 -6.12 32.76 5.86
C LEU A 629 -6.60 33.26 7.23
N PHE A 630 -6.44 34.57 7.47
CA PHE A 630 -6.82 35.17 8.75
C PHE A 630 -8.21 35.76 8.70
N ASN A 631 -9.00 35.43 9.71
CA ASN A 631 -10.31 35.97 10.00
C ASN A 631 -10.38 36.29 11.52
N LYS A 632 -11.52 36.77 12.03
CA LYS A 632 -11.68 37.16 13.44
C LYS A 632 -11.49 35.99 14.43
N ALA A 633 -11.72 34.73 13.99
CA ALA A 633 -11.55 33.53 14.82
C ALA A 633 -10.14 32.95 14.76
N THR A 634 -9.34 33.29 13.72
CA THR A 634 -8.01 32.69 13.54
C THR A 634 -7.09 32.95 14.74
N GLY A 635 -6.53 31.89 15.28
CA GLY A 635 -5.64 31.96 16.44
C GLY A 635 -6.34 32.15 17.78
N LYS A 636 -7.67 32.16 17.84
CA LYS A 636 -8.44 32.35 19.06
C LYS A 636 -8.53 31.07 19.89
N LYS A 637 -8.87 31.21 21.18
CA LYS A 637 -9.11 30.09 22.06
C LYS A 637 -10.43 29.41 21.66
N ILE A 638 -10.36 28.10 21.47
CA ILE A 638 -11.51 27.27 21.12
C ILE A 638 -11.64 26.09 22.08
N THR A 639 -12.87 25.71 22.42
CA THR A 639 -13.17 24.57 23.26
C THR A 639 -14.16 23.65 22.52
N LEU A 640 -13.81 22.36 22.36
CA LEU A 640 -14.73 21.34 21.91
C LEU A 640 -15.65 20.92 23.07
N LEU A 641 -16.96 20.92 22.84
CA LEU A 641 -17.97 20.37 23.74
C LEU A 641 -18.30 18.90 23.40
N THR A 642 -18.05 18.50 22.16
CA THR A 642 -18.17 17.12 21.68
C THR A 642 -16.82 16.65 21.16
N GLU A 643 -16.30 15.53 21.65
CA GLU A 643 -15.01 15.00 21.20
C GLU A 643 -15.05 14.55 19.73
N ALA A 644 -14.02 14.91 18.96
CA ALA A 644 -13.79 14.36 17.64
C ALA A 644 -13.36 12.90 17.71
N SER A 645 -13.60 12.17 16.65
CA SER A 645 -13.16 10.77 16.55
C SER A 645 -11.63 10.64 16.60
N LYS A 646 -11.14 9.68 17.38
CA LYS A 646 -9.70 9.33 17.43
C LYS A 646 -9.12 8.93 16.08
N LYS A 647 -9.95 8.57 15.11
CA LYS A 647 -9.53 8.23 13.75
C LYS A 647 -9.21 9.48 12.91
N TYR A 648 -9.90 10.59 13.20
CA TYR A 648 -9.73 11.87 12.49
C TYR A 648 -9.69 13.03 13.50
N PRO A 649 -8.62 13.13 14.31
CA PRO A 649 -8.52 14.09 15.41
C PRO A 649 -8.01 15.47 14.96
N GLY A 650 -7.62 15.65 13.68
CA GLY A 650 -6.87 16.83 13.25
C GLY A 650 -5.65 17.07 14.14
N ASP A 651 -5.35 18.34 14.41
CA ASP A 651 -4.40 18.79 15.46
C ASP A 651 -5.17 19.24 16.73
N GLY A 652 -6.32 18.59 17.03
CA GLY A 652 -7.21 18.92 18.15
C GLY A 652 -8.18 20.05 17.81
N ALA A 653 -8.83 20.62 18.84
CA ALA A 653 -9.84 21.68 18.68
C ALA A 653 -9.35 22.88 17.85
N PHE A 654 -8.05 23.20 17.98
CA PHE A 654 -7.45 24.37 17.33
C PHE A 654 -7.44 24.25 15.79
N THR A 655 -7.60 23.05 15.22
CA THR A 655 -7.80 22.82 13.79
C THR A 655 -8.88 23.74 13.20
N LEU A 656 -9.97 23.97 13.93
CA LEU A 656 -11.12 24.74 13.45
C LEU A 656 -10.92 26.27 13.43
N VAL A 657 -9.79 26.77 13.94
CA VAL A 657 -9.48 28.22 13.99
C VAL A 657 -7.99 28.47 13.68
N ASN A 658 -7.35 27.59 12.97
CA ASN A 658 -5.92 27.66 12.67
C ASN A 658 -5.61 28.44 11.38
N GLY A 659 -6.66 28.83 10.62
CA GLY A 659 -6.52 29.58 9.37
C GLY A 659 -6.08 28.72 8.17
N VAL A 660 -6.11 27.38 8.28
CA VAL A 660 -5.78 26.44 7.18
C VAL A 660 -7.05 25.74 6.73
N GLN A 661 -7.34 25.83 5.43
CA GLN A 661 -8.49 25.21 4.80
C GLN A 661 -8.06 24.05 3.91
N ASN A 662 -8.87 22.99 3.85
CA ASN A 662 -8.65 21.89 2.92
C ASN A 662 -9.08 22.31 1.50
N GLU A 663 -8.12 22.60 0.66
CA GLU A 663 -8.35 22.97 -0.75
C GLU A 663 -8.47 21.75 -1.67
N THR A 664 -8.01 20.58 -1.25
CA THR A 664 -7.94 19.37 -2.08
C THR A 664 -9.22 18.54 -2.09
N GLY A 665 -10.11 18.75 -1.13
CA GLY A 665 -11.34 17.95 -0.98
C GLY A 665 -11.07 16.48 -0.59
N MET A 666 -9.89 16.16 -0.04
CA MET A 666 -9.53 14.80 0.33
C MET A 666 -9.70 14.54 1.83
N ALA A 667 -10.56 13.57 2.17
CA ALA A 667 -10.91 13.21 3.55
C ALA A 667 -9.74 12.72 4.44
N ARG A 668 -8.61 12.40 3.87
CA ARG A 668 -7.40 11.90 4.58
C ARG A 668 -6.47 13.00 5.08
N SER A 669 -6.76 14.24 4.78
CA SER A 669 -5.98 15.38 5.26
C SER A 669 -6.02 15.49 6.79
N SER A 670 -4.90 15.88 7.41
CA SER A 670 -4.82 16.17 8.85
C SER A 670 -5.56 17.46 9.24
N GLU A 671 -6.04 18.20 8.26
CA GLU A 671 -6.76 19.48 8.43
C GLU A 671 -8.19 19.30 8.94
N PHE A 672 -8.75 18.07 8.89
CA PHE A 672 -10.12 17.81 9.32
C PHE A 672 -10.24 17.29 10.75
N LEU A 673 -11.27 17.75 11.45
CA LEU A 673 -11.89 17.01 12.56
C LEU A 673 -13.05 16.17 12.03
N GLY A 674 -13.08 14.89 12.38
CA GLY A 674 -14.15 13.96 11.99
C GLY A 674 -15.05 13.58 13.16
N PHE A 675 -16.39 13.64 12.95
CA PHE A 675 -17.42 13.28 13.92
C PHE A 675 -18.29 12.15 13.34
N ASN A 676 -18.29 10.99 14.00
CA ASN A 676 -19.02 9.82 13.53
C ASN A 676 -20.37 9.71 14.20
N GLY A 677 -21.44 10.10 13.52
CA GLY A 677 -22.80 10.06 14.03
C GLY A 677 -23.07 11.06 15.17
N THR A 678 -22.08 11.85 15.56
CA THR A 678 -22.18 12.89 16.62
C THR A 678 -22.13 14.28 16.01
N ASN A 679 -22.74 15.25 16.68
CA ASN A 679 -22.67 16.65 16.27
C ASN A 679 -21.28 17.22 16.56
N MET A 680 -20.87 18.25 15.81
CA MET A 680 -19.79 19.13 16.22
C MET A 680 -20.35 20.25 17.09
N GLU A 681 -19.83 20.44 18.28
CA GLU A 681 -20.17 21.56 19.13
C GLU A 681 -18.91 22.21 19.68
N VAL A 682 -18.75 23.52 19.46
CA VAL A 682 -17.57 24.29 19.87
C VAL A 682 -17.93 25.65 20.40
N ILE A 683 -17.08 26.20 21.29
CA ILE A 683 -17.12 27.60 21.73
C ILE A 683 -15.80 28.27 21.37
N ILE A 684 -15.87 29.43 20.70
CA ILE A 684 -14.73 30.27 20.32
C ILE A 684 -14.76 31.55 21.19
N ASP A 685 -13.68 31.90 21.89
CA ASP A 685 -13.49 33.15 22.62
C ASP A 685 -12.75 34.19 21.77
N LEU A 686 -13.42 35.19 21.27
CA LEU A 686 -12.85 36.29 20.50
C LEU A 686 -12.01 37.24 21.32
N LYS A 687 -11.94 37.04 22.67
CA LYS A 687 -11.25 37.84 23.70
C LYS A 687 -11.95 39.15 24.07
N GLN A 688 -12.62 39.79 23.15
CA GLN A 688 -13.33 41.06 23.33
C GLN A 688 -14.62 41.04 22.53
N GLU A 689 -15.55 41.90 22.92
CA GLU A 689 -16.76 42.11 22.10
C GLU A 689 -16.39 42.59 20.68
N THR A 690 -16.83 41.82 19.71
CA THR A 690 -16.48 41.98 18.30
C THR A 690 -17.77 41.99 17.48
N ASP A 691 -17.87 42.90 16.51
CA ASP A 691 -18.98 42.95 15.56
C ASP A 691 -18.84 41.79 14.59
N ILE A 692 -19.87 40.95 14.45
CA ILE A 692 -19.93 39.78 13.58
C ILE A 692 -21.00 40.01 12.53
N SER A 693 -20.62 39.85 11.27
CA SER A 693 -21.58 39.88 10.14
C SER A 693 -21.97 38.49 9.65
N LYS A 694 -21.04 37.54 9.74
CA LYS A 694 -21.28 36.14 9.34
C LYS A 694 -20.29 35.17 9.96
N VAL A 695 -20.73 33.93 10.08
CA VAL A 695 -19.92 32.77 10.46
C VAL A 695 -19.95 31.78 9.29
N ILE A 696 -18.80 31.34 8.83
CA ILE A 696 -18.66 30.40 7.71
C ILE A 696 -18.03 29.12 8.24
N LEU A 697 -18.69 27.99 7.99
CA LEU A 697 -18.20 26.67 8.31
C LEU A 697 -17.71 25.99 7.05
N HIS A 698 -16.46 25.54 7.06
CA HIS A 698 -15.87 24.75 5.99
C HIS A 698 -16.06 23.28 6.30
N VAL A 699 -16.60 22.50 5.33
CA VAL A 699 -16.98 21.10 5.49
C VAL A 699 -16.65 20.31 4.23
N LEU A 700 -16.53 19.00 4.38
CA LEU A 700 -16.34 18.09 3.27
C LEU A 700 -17.62 17.31 2.97
N ASP A 701 -17.99 17.19 1.70
CA ASP A 701 -19.06 16.34 1.19
C ASP A 701 -18.50 15.23 0.29
N LEU A 702 -18.51 13.98 0.79
CA LEU A 702 -18.03 12.79 0.06
C LEU A 702 -18.88 11.56 0.43
N ASN A 703 -20.14 11.53 -0.06
CA ASN A 703 -21.12 10.52 0.32
C ASN A 703 -20.66 9.08 0.06
N GLY A 704 -19.89 8.84 -1.01
CA GLY A 704 -19.26 7.54 -1.28
C GLY A 704 -18.27 7.07 -0.21
N SER A 705 -17.75 8.00 0.62
CA SER A 705 -16.90 7.71 1.78
C SER A 705 -17.65 7.93 3.10
N TRP A 706 -18.99 7.95 3.08
CA TRP A 706 -19.90 8.14 4.22
C TRP A 706 -19.83 9.52 4.87
N ILE A 707 -19.23 10.51 4.20
CA ILE A 707 -19.08 11.88 4.69
C ILE A 707 -20.19 12.73 4.08
N TYR A 708 -21.02 13.33 4.95
CA TYR A 708 -22.21 14.09 4.58
C TYR A 708 -22.16 15.50 5.15
N LEU A 709 -22.81 16.44 4.45
CA LEU A 709 -23.04 17.77 4.99
C LEU A 709 -23.86 17.69 6.29
N PRO A 710 -23.67 18.63 7.24
CA PRO A 710 -24.53 18.69 8.41
C PRO A 710 -25.98 19.00 7.98
N SER A 711 -26.96 18.49 8.74
CA SER A 711 -28.38 18.78 8.46
C SER A 711 -28.78 20.22 8.78
N GLN A 712 -28.08 20.83 9.75
CA GLN A 712 -28.19 22.24 10.07
C GLN A 712 -26.94 22.77 10.76
N VAL A 713 -26.71 24.08 10.67
CA VAL A 713 -25.69 24.79 11.46
C VAL A 713 -26.41 25.84 12.31
N GLU A 714 -26.14 25.84 13.59
CA GLU A 714 -26.61 26.82 14.57
C GLU A 714 -25.43 27.61 15.12
N VAL A 715 -25.57 28.93 15.14
CA VAL A 715 -24.59 29.85 15.72
C VAL A 715 -25.26 30.63 16.84
N THR A 716 -24.75 30.51 18.08
CA THR A 716 -25.21 31.25 19.25
C THR A 716 -24.18 32.33 19.58
N TYR A 717 -24.65 33.55 19.78
CA TYR A 717 -23.83 34.75 20.02
C TYR A 717 -23.94 35.14 21.52
N ILE A 718 -22.79 35.11 22.22
CA ILE A 718 -22.74 35.28 23.66
C ILE A 718 -21.94 36.56 23.96
N PRO A 719 -22.53 37.56 24.66
CA PRO A 719 -21.86 38.80 25.03
C PRO A 719 -20.70 38.54 26.02
N ASN A 720 -20.02 39.61 26.43
CA ASN A 720 -18.92 39.50 27.40
C ASN A 720 -19.48 39.35 28.84
N VAL A 721 -20.03 38.17 29.15
CA VAL A 721 -20.59 37.81 30.44
C VAL A 721 -20.09 36.43 30.88
N ASP A 722 -20.10 36.16 32.16
CA ASP A 722 -19.90 34.79 32.64
C ASP A 722 -21.16 33.97 32.36
N PHE A 723 -20.99 32.75 31.89
CA PHE A 723 -22.11 31.87 31.56
C PHE A 723 -21.75 30.40 31.87
N THR A 724 -22.81 29.64 32.12
CA THR A 724 -22.71 28.16 32.18
C THR A 724 -23.33 27.54 30.91
N GLU A 725 -23.13 26.25 30.72
CA GLU A 725 -23.76 25.53 29.62
C GLU A 725 -25.30 25.64 29.63
N ALA A 726 -25.93 25.69 30.83
CA ALA A 726 -27.34 25.86 30.96
C ALA A 726 -27.85 27.24 30.48
N ASP A 727 -26.99 28.26 30.51
CA ASP A 727 -27.31 29.61 30.08
C ASP A 727 -27.31 29.79 28.56
N LEU A 728 -26.69 28.87 27.81
CA LEU A 728 -26.56 28.98 26.35
C LEU A 728 -27.89 29.15 25.61
N LYS A 729 -28.98 28.55 26.16
CA LYS A 729 -30.33 28.67 25.57
C LYS A 729 -30.95 30.06 25.72
N LYS A 730 -30.37 30.93 26.54
CA LYS A 730 -30.86 32.31 26.79
C LYS A 730 -30.29 33.29 25.77
N PHE A 731 -29.26 32.94 25.05
CA PHE A 731 -28.58 33.83 24.10
C PHE A 731 -29.18 33.72 22.68
N PRO A 732 -29.12 34.81 21.90
CA PRO A 732 -29.60 34.79 20.54
C PRO A 732 -28.85 33.77 19.69
N SER A 733 -29.59 32.99 18.89
CA SER A 733 -28.99 32.07 17.93
C SER A 733 -29.60 32.24 16.53
N THR A 734 -28.81 31.85 15.52
CA THR A 734 -29.24 31.79 14.12
C THR A 734 -29.05 30.37 13.63
N ILE A 735 -30.10 29.81 13.02
CA ILE A 735 -30.09 28.45 12.51
C ILE A 735 -30.22 28.51 10.99
N ARG A 736 -29.31 27.80 10.31
CA ARG A 736 -29.38 27.53 8.88
C ARG A 736 -29.60 26.04 8.67
N LYS A 737 -30.71 25.65 8.04
CA LYS A 737 -30.91 24.29 7.53
C LYS A 737 -30.14 24.09 6.23
N ILE A 738 -29.63 22.89 6.02
CA ILE A 738 -28.79 22.59 4.86
C ILE A 738 -29.49 21.57 3.98
N ASP A 739 -29.69 21.95 2.73
CA ASP A 739 -30.15 21.02 1.69
C ASP A 739 -28.98 20.14 1.26
N GLN A 740 -29.21 18.83 1.20
CA GLN A 740 -28.23 17.88 0.71
C GLN A 740 -28.17 17.99 -0.83
N VAL A 741 -27.03 18.39 -1.37
CA VAL A 741 -26.83 18.55 -2.81
C VAL A 741 -25.89 17.45 -3.29
N GLU A 742 -26.07 16.95 -4.50
CA GLU A 742 -25.22 15.89 -5.08
C GLU A 742 -23.80 16.34 -5.47
N ASP A 743 -23.48 17.61 -5.27
CA ASP A 743 -22.18 18.19 -5.64
C ASP A 743 -21.13 17.88 -4.56
N LYS A 744 -20.03 17.22 -4.93
CA LYS A 744 -19.02 16.64 -4.02
C LYS A 744 -17.83 17.57 -3.80
N GLY A 745 -17.13 17.42 -2.67
CA GLY A 745 -15.88 18.10 -2.35
C GLY A 745 -15.98 19.05 -1.17
N ALA A 746 -15.01 19.96 -1.03
CA ALA A 746 -15.01 20.99 0.00
C ALA A 746 -16.16 21.99 -0.23
N LYS A 747 -16.89 22.33 0.83
CA LYS A 747 -18.06 23.19 0.82
C LYS A 747 -17.97 24.23 1.92
N THR A 748 -18.66 25.35 1.72
CA THR A 748 -18.82 26.41 2.72
C THR A 748 -20.28 26.60 3.08
N ILE A 749 -20.57 26.69 4.37
CA ILE A 749 -21.90 26.96 4.91
C ILE A 749 -21.86 28.29 5.64
N THR A 750 -22.51 29.32 5.10
CA THR A 750 -22.53 30.67 5.69
C THR A 750 -23.78 30.88 6.53
N VAL A 751 -23.61 31.31 7.77
CA VAL A 751 -24.69 31.81 8.63
C VAL A 751 -24.51 33.31 8.80
N GLU A 752 -25.41 34.09 8.21
CA GLU A 752 -25.39 35.57 8.26
C GLU A 752 -26.24 36.06 9.44
N ASN A 753 -25.67 36.94 10.25
CA ASN A 753 -26.37 37.69 11.28
C ASN A 753 -25.46 38.78 11.86
N ASN A 754 -25.92 40.02 11.88
CA ASN A 754 -25.19 41.13 12.49
C ASN A 754 -25.37 41.11 13.99
N GLN A 755 -24.37 40.68 14.73
CA GLN A 755 -24.36 40.57 16.19
C GLN A 755 -23.03 41.10 16.76
N LYS A 756 -23.07 41.60 17.97
CA LYS A 756 -21.88 41.96 18.76
C LYS A 756 -21.74 40.99 19.92
N CYS A 757 -20.64 40.25 19.95
CA CYS A 757 -20.42 39.24 21.00
C CYS A 757 -18.96 39.00 21.27
N ARG A 758 -18.62 38.39 22.41
CA ARG A 758 -17.28 37.91 22.75
C ARG A 758 -17.13 36.43 22.45
N TYR A 759 -18.15 35.63 22.71
CA TYR A 759 -18.10 34.20 22.49
C TYR A 759 -19.08 33.77 21.39
N ILE A 760 -18.67 32.80 20.61
CA ILE A 760 -19.49 32.19 19.57
C ILE A 760 -19.57 30.71 19.84
N LYS A 761 -20.78 30.17 20.05
CA LYS A 761 -20.98 28.71 20.00
C LYS A 761 -21.43 28.34 18.61
N VAL A 762 -20.75 27.35 17.97
CA VAL A 762 -21.16 26.78 16.71
C VAL A 762 -21.54 25.31 16.91
N THR A 763 -22.74 24.95 16.46
CA THR A 763 -23.24 23.57 16.47
C THR A 763 -23.53 23.16 15.02
N ALA A 764 -22.81 22.17 14.50
CA ALA A 764 -23.12 21.53 13.23
C ALA A 764 -23.76 20.16 13.51
N LYS A 765 -25.04 20.02 13.18
CA LYS A 765 -25.81 18.81 13.45
C LYS A 765 -25.47 17.74 12.41
N ASN A 766 -24.98 16.60 12.88
CA ASN A 766 -24.66 15.47 12.01
C ASN A 766 -25.87 15.08 11.13
N PHE A 767 -25.63 14.58 9.94
CA PHE A 767 -26.66 14.12 9.01
C PHE A 767 -27.56 13.03 9.62
N GLY A 768 -26.97 12.14 10.41
CA GLY A 768 -27.64 11.01 11.03
C GLY A 768 -27.32 9.68 10.34
N ILE A 769 -28.35 8.87 10.10
CA ILE A 769 -28.18 7.54 9.48
C ILE A 769 -28.22 7.68 7.96
N ILE A 770 -27.29 7.03 7.29
CA ILE A 770 -27.17 7.02 5.81
C ILE A 770 -28.39 6.32 5.21
N PRO A 771 -29.09 6.97 4.25
CA PRO A 771 -30.31 6.42 3.63
C PRO A 771 -30.04 5.15 2.81
N SER A 772 -31.09 4.33 2.64
CA SER A 772 -31.09 3.18 1.74
C SER A 772 -30.73 3.62 0.31
N GLY A 773 -29.95 2.79 -0.40
CA GLY A 773 -29.48 3.06 -1.75
C GLY A 773 -28.15 3.84 -1.83
N ASN A 774 -27.60 4.31 -0.70
CA ASN A 774 -26.29 4.96 -0.65
C ASN A 774 -25.21 4.03 -0.07
N ALA A 775 -23.95 4.30 -0.42
CA ALA A 775 -22.82 3.59 0.19
C ALA A 775 -22.86 3.75 1.72
N GLY A 776 -22.82 2.64 2.45
CA GLY A 776 -22.87 2.63 3.90
C GLY A 776 -24.29 2.78 4.50
N ALA A 777 -25.36 2.56 3.72
CA ALA A 777 -26.74 2.63 4.19
C ALA A 777 -26.95 1.92 5.54
N GLY A 778 -27.68 2.57 6.46
CA GLY A 778 -27.94 2.07 7.81
C GLY A 778 -26.86 2.38 8.85
N ASN A 779 -25.68 2.86 8.44
CA ASN A 779 -24.62 3.31 9.34
C ASN A 779 -24.72 4.82 9.64
N PRO A 780 -24.14 5.31 10.75
CA PRO A 780 -24.05 6.74 11.00
C PRO A 780 -23.12 7.43 10.00
N ALA A 781 -23.53 8.61 9.54
CA ALA A 781 -22.74 9.45 8.67
C ALA A 781 -21.56 10.11 9.41
N TRP A 782 -20.47 10.35 8.70
CA TRP A 782 -19.39 11.20 9.15
C TRP A 782 -19.68 12.67 8.83
N LEU A 783 -19.33 13.55 9.76
CA LEU A 783 -19.23 15.01 9.55
C LEU A 783 -17.75 15.39 9.64
N PHE A 784 -17.22 16.03 8.59
CA PHE A 784 -15.83 16.51 8.53
C PHE A 784 -15.83 18.03 8.43
N VAL A 785 -15.09 18.67 9.35
CA VAL A 785 -14.96 20.14 9.44
C VAL A 785 -13.49 20.51 9.57
N ASP A 786 -13.02 21.50 8.83
CA ASP A 786 -11.63 21.96 8.84
C ASP A 786 -11.44 23.38 9.39
N GLU A 787 -12.37 24.32 9.10
CA GLU A 787 -12.22 25.71 9.55
C GLU A 787 -13.58 26.36 9.90
N ILE A 788 -13.57 27.27 10.85
CA ILE A 788 -14.66 28.16 11.19
C ILE A 788 -14.18 29.61 11.02
N GLU A 789 -14.66 30.28 9.97
CA GLU A 789 -14.38 31.69 9.79
C GLU A 789 -15.43 32.57 10.48
N VAL A 790 -14.95 33.64 11.10
CA VAL A 790 -15.80 34.70 11.65
C VAL A 790 -15.44 36.01 10.96
N GLN A 791 -16.43 36.65 10.35
CA GLN A 791 -16.23 37.90 9.59
C GLN A 791 -17.07 39.05 10.14
#